data_a62ad58979a1c36434290db6960bc61b
#
_entry.id   a62ad58979a1c36434290db6960bc61b
#
_cell.length_a   1.000
_cell.length_b   1.000
_cell.length_c   1.000
_cell.angle_alpha   90.00
_cell.angle_beta   90.00
_cell.angle_gamma   90.00
#
_symmetry.space_group_name_H-M   'P 1'
#
loop_
_entity.id
_entity.type
_entity.pdbx_description
1 polymer ?
#
loop_
_entity_poly.entity_id
_entity_poly.type
_entity_poly.pdbx_seq_one_letter_code
_entity_poly.pdbx_strand_id
1 'polypeptide(L)'
;MYRFGAFEVDPRSHELRRSGVRIKVQEQLFVLLLKLLERPGELVTREELRVAIWPADTFVDFDTGLNTIIMRLREVLRDSAEVPLFIETAPKLGYRFIAPVEKLEERRAGPESSPKHRRISAGVRWTAAAAILLLVSAGAYLFFKRPDSLGHTSMEVVPLTGMPGRENDPAFSPDGNQVAFTLSDDTVKGRSGIYTMLVGGEKPLQLTNDSKDCCPVWSPDGRTIGFARTGPMVTNLYTLPALGGTPRKIYSIEKTYKEHLAKAPDFSWSPDGRFLLLSIVPASNPSEPERRPAIALVSLDDSSTRLVTSPPPLFSDWSPAFSPDGKMVAFVRSSGPGHIDDLYVVAAAGGEPKRLTFDRCIIDGAPTWTPDGRDVIFPSARGGLSSLWRIPASGGGVPSRIEGAGTSVFSPAAALKSQRLAYVNVFVQANLWKIPLSEAKHVAQSPQLLFATKGETALSYFSPDGRKLAFESTQSGYREIWTVNSDGSNPSQLTFLNGESGTPRWSQDGRFVAFDYRPAYHSEIFVVELPGGVPHIFPTIRGADNTEPNFSHDGKWLYFSSNRGNETTQVWKAPYPSGGVPVQLTRNGGVKPIESADGFLYFAKTFYTDEIWKVSVTGGEETLVMKGTGLGDSWNWAPIPTGIYFINGEGKRTLFFYEFATRKTFPLVSLEKIGLYPAVAPDGNSIVFSQIDQFDQTIMLANHFH
;
A
#
# COMPACT_ATOMS: atom_id res chain seq x y z
N MET A 1 28.61 9.50 -20.75
CA MET A 1 27.53 8.89 -19.96
C MET A 1 26.66 10.00 -19.37
N TYR A 2 25.34 9.85 -19.40
CA TYR A 2 24.41 10.79 -18.79
C TYR A 2 23.77 10.15 -17.55
N ARG A 3 23.56 10.94 -16.48
CA ARG A 3 22.82 10.51 -15.27
C ARG A 3 21.73 11.52 -14.95
N PHE A 4 20.52 11.02 -14.64
CA PHE A 4 19.39 11.83 -14.19
C PHE A 4 18.46 10.98 -13.30
N GLY A 5 18.07 11.51 -12.17
CA GLY A 5 17.30 10.75 -11.18
C GLY A 5 17.97 9.41 -10.86
N ALA A 6 17.24 8.32 -10.97
CA ALA A 6 17.76 6.95 -10.78
C ALA A 6 18.33 6.32 -12.06
N PHE A 7 18.38 7.05 -13.18
CA PHE A 7 18.76 6.53 -14.48
C PHE A 7 20.18 6.90 -14.88
N GLU A 8 20.84 5.97 -15.58
CA GLU A 8 22.12 6.13 -16.23
C GLU A 8 22.00 5.70 -17.70
N VAL A 9 22.44 6.55 -18.61
CA VAL A 9 22.40 6.32 -20.07
C VAL A 9 23.81 6.31 -20.61
N ASP A 10 24.23 5.20 -21.18
CA ASP A 10 25.50 5.09 -21.88
C ASP A 10 25.27 5.09 -23.40
N PRO A 11 25.61 6.21 -24.09
CA PRO A 11 25.46 6.30 -25.54
C PRO A 11 26.31 5.33 -26.33
N ARG A 12 27.43 4.81 -25.77
CA ARG A 12 28.37 3.94 -26.48
C ARG A 12 27.93 2.47 -26.46
N SER A 13 27.43 2.01 -25.29
CA SER A 13 26.95 0.64 -25.16
C SER A 13 25.46 0.51 -25.51
N HIS A 14 24.76 1.61 -25.84
CA HIS A 14 23.32 1.68 -26.04
C HIS A 14 22.54 1.09 -24.86
N GLU A 15 22.99 1.41 -23.63
CA GLU A 15 22.38 0.91 -22.42
C GLU A 15 21.69 2.02 -21.61
N LEU A 16 20.46 1.72 -21.20
CA LEU A 16 19.75 2.44 -20.15
C LEU A 16 19.77 1.57 -18.89
N ARG A 17 20.21 2.14 -17.76
CA ARG A 17 20.18 1.49 -16.46
C ARG A 17 19.36 2.30 -15.47
N ARG A 18 18.71 1.63 -14.55
CA ARG A 18 18.03 2.25 -13.41
C ARG A 18 18.59 1.66 -12.13
N SER A 19 19.18 2.48 -11.28
CA SER A 19 19.85 2.04 -10.04
C SER A 19 20.82 0.87 -10.30
N GLY A 20 21.61 0.97 -11.39
CA GLY A 20 22.57 -0.05 -11.81
C GLY A 20 22.00 -1.24 -12.58
N VAL A 21 20.70 -1.45 -12.60
CA VAL A 21 20.05 -2.55 -13.33
C VAL A 21 19.75 -2.14 -14.76
N ARG A 22 20.15 -2.98 -15.72
CA ARG A 22 19.92 -2.74 -17.16
C ARG A 22 18.45 -2.86 -17.52
N ILE A 23 17.92 -1.84 -18.23
CA ILE A 23 16.57 -1.84 -18.79
C ILE A 23 16.67 -2.09 -20.29
N LYS A 24 15.91 -3.05 -20.79
CA LYS A 24 15.84 -3.30 -22.24
C LYS A 24 14.94 -2.24 -22.88
N VAL A 25 15.52 -1.42 -23.77
CA VAL A 25 14.83 -0.32 -24.46
C VAL A 25 14.92 -0.55 -25.96
N GLN A 26 13.83 -0.25 -26.69
CA GLN A 26 13.82 -0.28 -28.15
C GLN A 26 14.69 0.85 -28.69
N GLU A 27 15.34 0.62 -29.85
CA GLU A 27 16.29 1.55 -30.47
C GLU A 27 15.70 2.96 -30.64
N GLN A 28 14.49 3.08 -31.13
CA GLN A 28 13.82 4.37 -31.36
C GLN A 28 13.59 5.15 -30.06
N LEU A 29 13.27 4.46 -28.96
CA LEU A 29 13.11 5.08 -27.63
C LEU A 29 14.45 5.57 -27.10
N PHE A 30 15.52 4.81 -27.34
CA PHE A 30 16.87 5.15 -26.92
C PHE A 30 17.39 6.38 -27.66
N VAL A 31 17.22 6.42 -28.99
CA VAL A 31 17.59 7.57 -29.85
C VAL A 31 16.82 8.82 -29.42
N LEU A 32 15.51 8.72 -29.19
CA LEU A 32 14.69 9.81 -28.69
C LEU A 32 15.21 10.35 -27.34
N LEU A 33 15.48 9.45 -26.40
CA LEU A 33 16.00 9.84 -25.06
C LEU A 33 17.35 10.56 -25.19
N LEU A 34 18.27 10.04 -25.99
CA LEU A 34 19.56 10.70 -26.22
C LEU A 34 19.38 12.10 -26.79
N LYS A 35 18.47 12.26 -27.75
CA LYS A 35 18.21 13.57 -28.38
C LYS A 35 17.72 14.61 -27.38
N LEU A 36 16.86 14.20 -26.47
CA LEU A 36 16.38 15.04 -25.37
C LEU A 36 17.49 15.36 -24.34
N LEU A 37 18.39 14.41 -24.07
CA LEU A 37 19.50 14.55 -23.10
C LEU A 37 20.69 15.35 -23.66
N GLU A 38 20.76 15.59 -24.97
CA GLU A 38 21.79 16.45 -25.57
C GLU A 38 21.66 17.90 -25.09
N ARG A 39 20.42 18.37 -24.94
CA ARG A 39 20.09 19.76 -24.57
C ARG A 39 19.04 19.81 -23.44
N PRO A 40 19.40 19.43 -22.20
CA PRO A 40 18.47 19.46 -21.08
C PRO A 40 17.96 20.88 -20.82
N GLY A 41 16.67 21.04 -20.56
CA GLY A 41 16.00 22.32 -20.36
C GLY A 41 15.60 23.06 -21.64
N GLU A 42 16.10 22.66 -22.80
CA GLU A 42 15.74 23.28 -24.09
C GLU A 42 14.61 22.53 -24.80
N LEU A 43 13.84 23.26 -25.59
CA LEU A 43 12.79 22.68 -26.41
C LEU A 43 13.40 21.98 -27.63
N VAL A 44 13.14 20.70 -27.78
CA VAL A 44 13.43 19.92 -28.99
C VAL A 44 12.16 19.83 -29.79
N THR A 45 12.18 20.35 -31.03
CA THR A 45 10.99 20.43 -31.88
C THR A 45 10.54 19.06 -32.39
N ARG A 46 9.27 18.95 -32.76
CA ARG A 46 8.72 17.72 -33.36
C ARG A 46 9.48 17.30 -34.61
N GLU A 47 9.90 18.27 -35.44
CA GLU A 47 10.66 18.02 -36.64
C GLU A 47 12.09 17.53 -36.36
N GLU A 48 12.79 18.09 -35.38
CA GLU A 48 14.10 17.58 -34.95
C GLU A 48 14.03 16.14 -34.45
N LEU A 49 12.96 15.79 -33.71
CA LEU A 49 12.74 14.43 -33.25
C LEU A 49 12.37 13.48 -34.39
N ARG A 50 11.57 13.94 -35.33
CA ARG A 50 11.22 13.19 -36.54
C ARG A 50 12.47 12.78 -37.31
N VAL A 51 13.33 13.73 -37.64
CA VAL A 51 14.58 13.49 -38.36
C VAL A 51 15.54 12.56 -37.60
N ALA A 52 15.54 12.63 -36.28
CA ALA A 52 16.41 11.79 -35.44
C ALA A 52 15.93 10.32 -35.37
N ILE A 53 14.62 10.07 -35.46
CA ILE A 53 14.03 8.73 -35.21
C ILE A 53 13.78 7.98 -36.54
N TRP A 54 13.39 8.68 -37.61
CA TRP A 54 13.04 8.06 -38.89
C TRP A 54 13.94 8.51 -40.04
N PRO A 55 14.42 7.58 -40.85
CA PRO A 55 15.09 7.90 -42.13
C PRO A 55 14.19 8.71 -43.08
N ALA A 56 14.80 9.49 -43.98
CA ALA A 56 14.10 10.39 -44.92
C ALA A 56 13.08 9.68 -45.82
N ASP A 57 13.23 8.37 -46.02
CA ASP A 57 12.43 7.57 -46.96
C ASP A 57 11.25 6.84 -46.29
N THR A 58 10.93 7.15 -45.02
CA THR A 58 9.90 6.43 -44.27
C THR A 58 8.53 7.10 -44.42
N PHE A 59 7.57 6.38 -45.00
CA PHE A 59 6.16 6.81 -45.12
C PHE A 59 5.36 6.30 -43.89
N VAL A 60 5.23 7.14 -42.86
CA VAL A 60 4.41 6.87 -41.66
C VAL A 60 3.67 8.15 -41.23
N ASP A 61 2.57 8.01 -40.51
CA ASP A 61 1.97 9.13 -39.77
C ASP A 61 2.89 9.53 -38.62
N PHE A 62 3.74 10.51 -38.88
CA PHE A 62 4.80 10.94 -37.97
C PHE A 62 4.26 11.49 -36.62
N ASP A 63 3.12 12.18 -36.63
CA ASP A 63 2.56 12.77 -35.42
C ASP A 63 2.01 11.71 -34.47
N THR A 64 1.28 10.75 -34.98
CA THR A 64 0.79 9.61 -34.21
C THR A 64 1.95 8.71 -33.76
N GLY A 65 2.93 8.48 -34.64
CA GLY A 65 4.12 7.70 -34.33
C GLY A 65 4.97 8.32 -33.21
N LEU A 66 5.27 9.63 -33.30
CA LEU A 66 6.06 10.35 -32.28
C LEU A 66 5.37 10.36 -30.92
N ASN A 67 4.06 10.61 -30.91
CA ASN A 67 3.30 10.59 -29.66
C ASN A 67 3.35 9.21 -29.00
N THR A 68 3.27 8.13 -29.81
CA THR A 68 3.36 6.75 -29.31
C THR A 68 4.75 6.44 -28.74
N ILE A 69 5.82 6.90 -29.40
CA ILE A 69 7.20 6.71 -28.93
C ILE A 69 7.44 7.49 -27.63
N ILE A 70 6.97 8.73 -27.53
CA ILE A 70 7.05 9.53 -26.29
C ILE A 70 6.28 8.88 -25.14
N MET A 71 5.08 8.37 -25.41
CA MET A 71 4.29 7.66 -24.42
C MET A 71 5.06 6.44 -23.88
N ARG A 72 5.60 5.60 -24.77
CA ARG A 72 6.41 4.44 -24.36
C ARG A 72 7.69 4.82 -23.64
N LEU A 73 8.35 5.92 -24.04
CA LEU A 73 9.53 6.41 -23.33
C LEU A 73 9.16 6.87 -21.89
N ARG A 74 8.03 7.54 -21.73
CA ARG A 74 7.51 7.89 -20.41
C ARG A 74 7.22 6.65 -19.55
N GLU A 75 6.63 5.62 -20.15
CA GLU A 75 6.41 4.34 -19.44
C GLU A 75 7.72 3.75 -18.92
N VAL A 76 8.77 3.71 -19.76
CA VAL A 76 10.10 3.21 -19.38
C VAL A 76 10.71 4.06 -18.25
N LEU A 77 10.57 5.38 -18.34
CA LEU A 77 11.08 6.33 -17.34
C LEU A 77 10.16 6.46 -16.10
N ARG A 78 8.94 5.90 -16.16
CA ARG A 78 7.87 6.10 -15.18
C ARG A 78 7.51 7.58 -15.02
N ASP A 79 7.38 8.26 -16.14
CA ASP A 79 7.04 9.67 -16.26
C ASP A 79 5.58 9.86 -16.69
N SER A 80 4.96 11.00 -16.33
CA SER A 80 3.57 11.32 -16.70
C SER A 80 3.53 12.54 -17.63
N ALA A 81 2.57 12.54 -18.56
CA ALA A 81 2.34 13.71 -19.41
C ALA A 81 1.68 14.88 -18.67
N GLU A 82 0.93 14.58 -17.60
CA GLU A 82 0.14 15.56 -16.83
C GLU A 82 0.96 16.22 -15.73
N VAL A 83 1.89 15.45 -15.12
CA VAL A 83 2.84 15.95 -14.11
C VAL A 83 4.23 15.41 -14.47
N PRO A 84 4.89 15.99 -15.48
CA PRO A 84 6.13 15.44 -15.99
C PRO A 84 7.28 15.61 -14.99
N LEU A 85 8.01 14.52 -14.74
CA LEU A 85 9.25 14.52 -13.96
C LEU A 85 10.48 14.67 -14.85
N PHE A 86 10.41 14.13 -16.08
CA PHE A 86 11.53 14.07 -17.00
C PHE A 86 11.21 14.75 -18.34
N ILE A 87 10.03 14.52 -18.94
CA ILE A 87 9.70 14.97 -20.30
C ILE A 87 8.44 15.84 -20.27
N GLU A 88 8.62 17.13 -20.41
CA GLU A 88 7.53 18.10 -20.60
C GLU A 88 7.05 18.12 -22.04
N THR A 89 5.72 18.22 -22.26
CA THR A 89 5.13 18.44 -23.57
C THR A 89 4.87 19.93 -23.80
N ALA A 90 5.49 20.54 -24.83
CA ALA A 90 5.10 21.84 -25.32
C ALA A 90 4.09 21.64 -26.48
N PRO A 91 2.78 21.90 -26.27
CA PRO A 91 1.74 21.56 -27.25
C PRO A 91 2.02 22.15 -28.61
N LYS A 92 1.95 21.32 -29.67
CA LYS A 92 2.24 21.64 -31.09
C LYS A 92 3.69 21.99 -31.40
N LEU A 93 4.55 22.25 -30.45
CA LEU A 93 5.93 22.68 -30.64
C LEU A 93 6.93 21.53 -30.53
N GLY A 94 6.86 20.73 -29.46
CA GLY A 94 7.82 19.64 -29.26
C GLY A 94 7.85 19.16 -27.79
N TYR A 95 9.04 18.74 -27.35
CA TYR A 95 9.25 18.16 -26.03
C TYR A 95 10.53 18.74 -25.40
N ARG A 96 10.58 18.77 -24.06
CA ARG A 96 11.70 19.28 -23.28
C ARG A 96 12.06 18.28 -22.20
N PHE A 97 13.36 18.05 -21.99
CA PHE A 97 13.82 17.28 -20.84
C PHE A 97 14.03 18.22 -19.65
N ILE A 98 13.24 18.07 -18.59
CA ILE A 98 13.18 19.05 -17.50
C ILE A 98 13.95 18.64 -16.24
N ALA A 99 14.36 17.37 -16.10
CA ALA A 99 15.14 16.94 -14.95
C ALA A 99 16.62 17.38 -15.06
N PRO A 100 17.32 17.62 -13.93
CA PRO A 100 18.75 17.86 -13.93
C PRO A 100 19.52 16.65 -14.53
N VAL A 101 20.45 16.92 -15.46
CA VAL A 101 21.26 15.91 -16.12
C VAL A 101 22.74 16.15 -15.82
N GLU A 102 23.41 15.16 -15.27
CA GLU A 102 24.85 15.14 -15.09
C GLU A 102 25.54 14.47 -16.27
N LYS A 103 26.48 15.17 -16.93
CA LYS A 103 27.37 14.56 -17.94
C LYS A 103 28.64 14.07 -17.24
N LEU A 104 28.77 12.76 -17.11
CA LEU A 104 29.96 12.12 -16.60
C LEU A 104 31.00 12.02 -17.72
N GLU A 105 31.96 12.95 -17.76
CA GLU A 105 33.11 12.86 -18.67
C GLU A 105 34.11 11.85 -18.10
N GLU A 106 34.35 10.75 -18.85
CA GLU A 106 35.47 9.88 -18.58
C GLU A 106 36.77 10.65 -18.84
N ARG A 107 37.68 10.69 -17.89
CA ARG A 107 39.05 11.09 -18.12
C ARG A 107 39.67 10.20 -19.20
N ARG A 108 39.71 10.74 -20.43
CA ARG A 108 40.44 10.10 -21.51
C ARG A 108 41.92 10.01 -21.13
N ALA A 109 42.44 8.82 -21.05
CA ALA A 109 43.87 8.59 -21.24
C ALA A 109 44.18 8.98 -22.69
N GLY A 110 44.74 10.17 -22.87
CA GLY A 110 45.17 10.66 -24.19
C GLY A 110 46.48 9.94 -24.62
N PRO A 111 46.73 9.80 -25.92
CA PRO A 111 47.95 9.17 -26.43
C PRO A 111 49.19 10.00 -26.08
N GLU A 112 50.23 9.31 -25.67
CA GLU A 112 51.56 9.86 -25.38
C GLU A 112 52.07 10.69 -26.55
N SER A 113 52.23 11.99 -26.35
CA SER A 113 53.09 12.84 -27.16
C SER A 113 54.44 12.95 -26.50
N SER A 114 55.48 12.42 -27.13
CA SER A 114 56.89 12.46 -26.71
C SER A 114 57.33 13.89 -26.38
N PRO A 115 57.90 14.19 -25.22
CA PRO A 115 58.48 15.49 -24.96
C PRO A 115 59.94 15.52 -25.43
N LYS A 116 60.26 16.57 -26.20
CA LYS A 116 61.64 16.93 -26.57
C LYS A 116 62.47 17.17 -25.29
N HIS A 117 63.58 16.44 -25.19
CA HIS A 117 64.55 16.52 -24.16
C HIS A 117 65.12 17.93 -23.96
N ARG A 118 64.86 18.55 -22.83
CA ARG A 118 65.69 19.63 -22.26
C ARG A 118 66.49 19.02 -21.12
N ARG A 119 67.85 18.95 -21.24
CA ARG A 119 68.76 18.43 -20.23
C ARG A 119 68.73 19.29 -18.99
N ILE A 120 68.21 18.80 -17.92
CA ILE A 120 68.30 19.37 -16.55
C ILE A 120 69.36 18.57 -15.80
N SER A 121 70.24 19.29 -15.05
CA SER A 121 71.39 18.70 -14.35
C SER A 121 70.98 17.62 -13.30
N ALA A 122 71.85 16.61 -13.12
CA ALA A 122 71.58 15.41 -12.31
C ALA A 122 71.24 15.70 -10.82
N GLY A 123 71.72 16.83 -10.25
CA GLY A 123 71.48 17.16 -8.83
C GLY A 123 70.05 17.55 -8.49
N VAL A 124 69.32 18.16 -9.46
CA VAL A 124 67.92 18.60 -9.26
C VAL A 124 66.92 17.41 -9.39
N ARG A 125 67.35 16.32 -10.08
CA ARG A 125 66.52 15.12 -10.28
C ARG A 125 66.33 14.31 -9.02
N TRP A 126 67.34 14.20 -8.17
CA TRP A 126 67.31 13.42 -6.93
C TRP A 126 66.47 14.10 -5.83
N THR A 127 66.53 15.45 -5.73
CA THR A 127 65.75 16.22 -4.78
C THR A 127 64.25 16.24 -5.17
N ALA A 128 63.92 16.36 -6.47
CA ALA A 128 62.56 16.29 -6.96
C ALA A 128 61.95 14.87 -6.82
N ALA A 129 62.75 13.82 -7.09
CA ALA A 129 62.33 12.42 -6.89
C ALA A 129 62.09 12.10 -5.42
N ALA A 130 62.95 12.56 -4.52
CA ALA A 130 62.78 12.39 -3.07
C ALA A 130 61.53 13.16 -2.55
N ALA A 131 61.27 14.39 -3.05
CA ALA A 131 60.08 15.14 -2.69
C ALA A 131 58.80 14.52 -3.22
N ILE A 132 58.81 13.99 -4.43
CA ILE A 132 57.66 13.25 -4.99
C ILE A 132 57.43 11.95 -4.22
N LEU A 133 58.45 11.23 -3.86
CA LEU A 133 58.35 10.00 -3.06
C LEU A 133 57.82 10.28 -1.65
N LEU A 134 58.24 11.39 -1.03
CA LEU A 134 57.71 11.85 0.25
C LEU A 134 56.25 12.30 0.14
N LEU A 135 55.85 12.97 -0.94
CA LEU A 135 54.46 13.36 -1.17
C LEU A 135 53.58 12.15 -1.49
N VAL A 136 54.08 11.17 -2.25
CA VAL A 136 53.36 9.93 -2.54
C VAL A 136 53.25 9.06 -1.28
N SER A 137 54.31 8.97 -0.48
CA SER A 137 54.28 8.22 0.79
C SER A 137 53.42 8.94 1.84
N ALA A 138 53.46 10.27 1.92
CA ALA A 138 52.55 11.03 2.77
C ALA A 138 51.10 10.93 2.29
N GLY A 139 50.86 10.99 0.98
CA GLY A 139 49.55 10.77 0.38
C GLY A 139 49.00 9.33 0.60
N ALA A 140 49.90 8.33 0.43
CA ALA A 140 49.56 6.95 0.77
C ALA A 140 49.30 6.77 2.27
N TYR A 141 50.17 7.34 3.12
CA TYR A 141 50.00 7.30 4.58
C TYR A 141 48.68 7.99 5.02
N LEU A 142 48.34 9.14 4.43
CA LEU A 142 47.04 9.81 4.68
C LEU A 142 45.86 9.05 4.06
N PHE A 143 46.09 8.34 2.96
CA PHE A 143 45.08 7.48 2.33
C PHE A 143 44.82 6.22 3.16
N PHE A 144 45.88 5.59 3.67
CA PHE A 144 45.78 4.43 4.58
C PHE A 144 45.45 4.82 6.04
N LYS A 145 45.70 6.07 6.44
CA LYS A 145 45.26 6.67 7.71
C LYS A 145 43.96 7.42 7.64
N ARG A 146 43.26 7.41 6.49
CA ARG A 146 41.85 7.72 6.56
C ARG A 146 41.27 6.73 7.57
N PRO A 147 40.70 7.23 8.71
CA PRO A 147 39.95 6.32 9.55
C PRO A 147 39.01 5.66 8.58
N ASP A 148 38.96 4.33 8.59
CA ASP A 148 37.97 3.55 7.86
C ASP A 148 36.69 4.36 7.92
N SER A 149 36.19 4.75 6.74
CA SER A 149 34.91 5.46 6.61
C SER A 149 34.00 4.73 7.57
N LEU A 150 33.60 5.40 8.65
CA LEU A 150 32.76 4.86 9.72
C LEU A 150 31.96 3.74 9.12
N GLY A 151 32.30 2.50 9.42
CA GLY A 151 31.67 1.35 8.83
C GLY A 151 30.19 1.64 9.03
N HIS A 152 29.44 1.84 7.96
CA HIS A 152 27.99 1.81 8.04
C HIS A 152 27.71 0.41 8.57
N THR A 153 27.60 0.30 9.90
CA THR A 153 27.10 -0.90 10.53
C THR A 153 25.73 -1.07 9.88
N SER A 154 25.62 -2.06 9.01
CA SER A 154 24.36 -2.37 8.35
C SER A 154 23.32 -2.52 9.44
N MET A 155 22.15 -1.93 9.23
CA MET A 155 21.01 -2.04 10.13
C MET A 155 20.79 -3.52 10.45
N GLU A 156 20.96 -3.90 11.71
CA GLU A 156 20.73 -5.25 12.18
C GLU A 156 19.28 -5.37 12.65
N VAL A 157 18.54 -6.29 12.07
CA VAL A 157 17.13 -6.52 12.39
C VAL A 157 16.96 -7.86 13.06
N VAL A 158 16.40 -7.85 14.27
CA VAL A 158 16.11 -9.05 15.07
C VAL A 158 14.67 -9.00 15.62
N PRO A 159 14.02 -10.15 15.85
CA PRO A 159 12.78 -10.17 16.60
C PRO A 159 12.98 -9.61 18.02
N LEU A 160 12.06 -8.76 18.48
CA LEU A 160 12.11 -8.25 19.85
C LEU A 160 11.71 -9.32 20.85
N THR A 161 10.69 -10.11 20.53
CA THR A 161 10.21 -11.22 21.35
C THR A 161 9.98 -12.47 20.50
N GLY A 162 9.76 -13.60 21.15
CA GLY A 162 9.32 -14.86 20.51
C GLY A 162 8.03 -15.38 21.13
N MET A 163 7.17 -14.50 21.65
CA MET A 163 5.92 -14.90 22.29
C MET A 163 4.91 -15.43 21.26
N PRO A 164 4.19 -16.52 21.57
CA PRO A 164 3.05 -16.91 20.76
C PRO A 164 1.94 -15.85 20.86
N GLY A 165 1.27 -15.56 19.72
CA GLY A 165 0.24 -14.56 19.62
C GLY A 165 0.59 -13.47 18.59
N ARG A 166 -0.19 -12.41 18.57
CA ARG A 166 0.00 -11.27 17.67
C ARG A 166 0.51 -10.08 18.47
N GLU A 167 1.71 -9.63 18.13
CA GLU A 167 2.36 -8.48 18.76
C GLU A 167 2.13 -7.23 17.92
N ASN A 168 1.69 -6.12 18.55
CA ASN A 168 1.36 -4.87 17.86
C ASN A 168 1.80 -3.65 18.67
N ASP A 169 1.76 -2.49 18.02
CA ASP A 169 1.85 -1.15 18.60
C ASP A 169 3.08 -0.97 19.51
N PRO A 170 4.31 -1.21 19.01
CA PRO A 170 5.50 -1.00 19.82
C PRO A 170 5.68 0.48 20.16
N ALA A 171 6.10 0.76 21.40
CA ALA A 171 6.43 2.10 21.87
C ALA A 171 7.66 2.06 22.77
N PHE A 172 8.71 2.83 22.44
CA PHE A 172 9.89 2.93 23.28
C PHE A 172 9.66 3.79 24.52
N SER A 173 10.28 3.39 25.62
CA SER A 173 10.49 4.29 26.76
C SER A 173 11.34 5.50 26.36
N PRO A 174 11.22 6.66 27.04
CA PRO A 174 11.96 7.87 26.66
C PRO A 174 13.49 7.73 26.68
N ASP A 175 14.02 6.77 27.44
CA ASP A 175 15.46 6.42 27.46
C ASP A 175 15.85 5.40 26.38
N GLY A 176 14.88 4.78 25.70
CA GLY A 176 15.08 3.81 24.61
C GLY A 176 15.47 2.41 25.09
N ASN A 177 15.36 2.12 26.41
CA ASN A 177 15.79 0.85 26.98
C ASN A 177 14.68 -0.17 27.17
N GLN A 178 13.41 0.26 27.08
CA GLN A 178 12.24 -0.61 27.17
C GLN A 178 11.32 -0.38 25.96
N VAL A 179 10.55 -1.42 25.62
CA VAL A 179 9.46 -1.35 24.64
C VAL A 179 8.18 -1.82 25.30
N ALA A 180 7.14 -0.99 25.25
CA ALA A 180 5.77 -1.39 25.54
C ALA A 180 5.09 -1.84 24.25
N PHE A 181 4.21 -2.84 24.33
CA PHE A 181 3.52 -3.37 23.16
C PHE A 181 2.20 -4.05 23.54
N THR A 182 1.34 -4.22 22.54
CA THR A 182 0.11 -5.00 22.65
C THR A 182 0.37 -6.45 22.28
N LEU A 183 -0.09 -7.40 23.09
CA LEU A 183 -0.18 -8.82 22.73
C LEU A 183 -1.64 -9.23 22.63
N SER A 184 -2.03 -9.85 21.51
CA SER A 184 -3.33 -10.49 21.33
C SER A 184 -3.14 -12.00 21.18
N ASP A 185 -3.62 -12.77 22.14
CA ASP A 185 -3.58 -14.23 22.14
C ASP A 185 -4.97 -14.78 22.50
N ASP A 186 -5.68 -15.24 21.49
CA ASP A 186 -7.03 -15.78 21.65
C ASP A 186 -7.02 -17.25 22.14
N THR A 187 -5.84 -17.89 22.22
CA THR A 187 -5.69 -19.29 22.60
C THR A 187 -5.62 -19.49 24.12
N VAL A 188 -5.13 -18.47 24.84
CA VAL A 188 -4.97 -18.53 26.29
C VAL A 188 -5.68 -17.35 26.95
N LYS A 189 -6.71 -17.64 27.74
CA LYS A 189 -7.47 -16.60 28.47
C LYS A 189 -6.57 -15.79 29.40
N GLY A 190 -6.70 -14.46 29.31
CA GLY A 190 -5.98 -13.51 30.18
C GLY A 190 -4.53 -13.24 29.74
N ARG A 191 -4.11 -13.74 28.59
CA ARG A 191 -2.78 -13.49 28.03
C ARG A 191 -2.75 -12.26 27.11
N SER A 192 -3.89 -11.85 26.57
CA SER A 192 -4.00 -10.60 25.81
C SER A 192 -3.92 -9.37 26.71
N GLY A 193 -3.29 -8.29 26.22
CA GLY A 193 -3.18 -7.01 26.92
C GLY A 193 -1.88 -6.27 26.60
N ILE A 194 -1.54 -5.32 27.47
CA ILE A 194 -0.32 -4.52 27.35
C ILE A 194 0.83 -5.20 28.09
N TYR A 195 1.98 -5.23 27.42
CA TYR A 195 3.24 -5.76 27.94
C TYR A 195 4.34 -4.72 27.85
N THR A 196 5.37 -4.87 28.67
CA THR A 196 6.63 -4.15 28.56
C THR A 196 7.81 -5.11 28.64
N MET A 197 8.90 -4.78 27.95
CA MET A 197 10.11 -5.59 27.90
C MET A 197 11.36 -4.72 27.83
N LEU A 198 12.42 -5.10 28.55
CA LEU A 198 13.75 -4.52 28.33
C LEU A 198 14.28 -4.91 26.96
N VAL A 199 14.86 -3.97 26.24
CA VAL A 199 15.57 -4.27 24.99
C VAL A 199 16.75 -5.20 25.30
N GLY A 200 16.77 -6.38 24.66
CA GLY A 200 17.73 -7.44 24.95
C GLY A 200 17.39 -8.28 26.18
N GLY A 201 16.23 -8.06 26.83
CA GLY A 201 15.75 -8.90 27.91
C GLY A 201 15.07 -10.16 27.38
N GLU A 202 14.90 -11.18 28.24
CA GLU A 202 14.33 -12.47 27.85
C GLU A 202 12.81 -12.57 28.11
N LYS A 203 12.29 -11.85 29.09
CA LYS A 203 10.90 -12.02 29.55
C LYS A 203 10.14 -10.69 29.59
N PRO A 204 9.03 -10.59 28.84
CA PRO A 204 8.11 -9.47 28.95
C PRO A 204 7.34 -9.49 30.28
N LEU A 205 7.06 -8.30 30.80
CA LEU A 205 6.18 -8.07 31.95
C LEU A 205 4.77 -7.74 31.44
N GLN A 206 3.77 -8.53 31.83
CA GLN A 206 2.37 -8.23 31.55
C GLN A 206 1.88 -7.14 32.48
N LEU A 207 1.34 -6.05 31.93
CA LEU A 207 0.81 -4.91 32.69
C LEU A 207 -0.70 -4.93 32.79
N THR A 208 -1.40 -5.41 31.75
CA THR A 208 -2.86 -5.57 31.74
C THR A 208 -3.25 -6.94 31.15
N ASN A 209 -4.49 -7.38 31.39
CA ASN A 209 -4.99 -8.69 30.96
C ASN A 209 -6.36 -8.61 30.27
N ASP A 210 -6.69 -7.46 29.69
CA ASP A 210 -7.91 -7.25 28.91
C ASP A 210 -7.59 -7.27 27.43
N SER A 211 -8.25 -8.12 26.64
CA SER A 211 -8.06 -8.25 25.21
C SER A 211 -8.48 -7.01 24.38
N LYS A 212 -9.12 -6.05 25.03
CA LYS A 212 -9.51 -4.77 24.44
C LYS A 212 -8.47 -3.67 24.65
N ASP A 213 -7.40 -3.95 25.38
CA ASP A 213 -6.30 -3.02 25.65
C ASP A 213 -5.31 -3.03 24.51
N CYS A 214 -4.97 -1.83 23.97
CA CYS A 214 -4.06 -1.66 22.86
C CYS A 214 -3.34 -0.30 22.89
N CYS A 215 -2.42 -0.14 21.96
CA CYS A 215 -1.84 1.15 21.59
C CYS A 215 -1.11 1.81 22.78
N PRO A 216 -0.13 1.14 23.41
CA PRO A 216 0.58 1.71 24.54
C PRO A 216 1.49 2.87 24.08
N VAL A 217 1.56 3.92 24.92
CA VAL A 217 2.46 5.05 24.74
C VAL A 217 3.09 5.43 26.07
N TRP A 218 4.41 5.71 26.07
CA TRP A 218 5.10 6.13 27.29
C TRP A 218 4.89 7.61 27.59
N SER A 219 4.69 7.93 28.86
CA SER A 219 4.79 9.32 29.31
C SER A 219 6.22 9.84 29.14
N PRO A 220 6.44 11.14 28.91
CA PRO A 220 7.78 11.71 28.66
C PRO A 220 8.75 11.52 29.83
N ASP A 221 8.26 11.37 31.06
CA ASP A 221 9.07 11.12 32.26
C ASP A 221 9.40 9.60 32.44
N GLY A 222 8.85 8.72 31.60
CA GLY A 222 9.07 7.28 31.64
C GLY A 222 8.44 6.55 32.83
N ARG A 223 7.58 7.21 33.60
CA ARG A 223 6.99 6.64 34.81
C ARG A 223 5.67 5.94 34.59
N THR A 224 4.94 6.35 33.54
CA THR A 224 3.61 5.83 33.23
C THR A 224 3.50 5.40 31.78
N ILE A 225 2.60 4.45 31.54
CA ILE A 225 2.19 4.03 30.19
C ILE A 225 0.72 4.41 30.02
N GLY A 226 0.44 5.18 28.98
CA GLY A 226 -0.91 5.41 28.49
C GLY A 226 -1.31 4.27 27.56
N PHE A 227 -2.59 3.88 27.54
CA PHE A 227 -3.11 2.89 26.62
C PHE A 227 -4.60 3.11 26.36
N ALA A 228 -5.11 2.55 25.26
CA ALA A 228 -6.51 2.60 24.91
C ALA A 228 -7.20 1.28 25.26
N ARG A 229 -8.42 1.35 25.81
CA ARG A 229 -9.34 0.22 25.95
C ARG A 229 -10.53 0.43 25.04
N THR A 230 -10.61 -0.38 24.00
CA THR A 230 -11.62 -0.23 22.96
C THR A 230 -12.95 -0.85 23.34
N GLY A 231 -14.03 -0.10 23.18
CA GLY A 231 -15.40 -0.60 23.32
C GLY A 231 -16.22 -0.35 22.06
N PRO A 232 -17.44 -0.87 21.98
CA PRO A 232 -18.27 -0.74 20.78
C PRO A 232 -18.57 0.70 20.40
N MET A 233 -18.92 1.53 21.39
CA MET A 233 -19.34 2.93 21.18
C MET A 233 -18.36 3.95 21.78
N VAL A 234 -17.48 3.51 22.68
CA VAL A 234 -16.57 4.39 23.41
C VAL A 234 -15.21 3.73 23.51
N THR A 235 -14.15 4.46 23.21
CA THR A 235 -12.78 4.08 23.57
C THR A 235 -12.34 4.90 24.76
N ASN A 236 -11.89 4.23 25.81
CA ASN A 236 -11.38 4.88 27.00
C ASN A 236 -9.86 4.87 27.00
N LEU A 237 -9.24 6.01 27.30
CA LEU A 237 -7.80 6.12 27.52
C LEU A 237 -7.51 5.98 29.01
N TYR A 238 -6.49 5.18 29.30
CA TYR A 238 -6.02 4.88 30.65
C TYR A 238 -4.54 5.19 30.78
N THR A 239 -4.09 5.38 32.01
CA THR A 239 -2.68 5.36 32.41
C THR A 239 -2.47 4.33 33.51
N LEU A 240 -1.28 3.73 33.54
CA LEU A 240 -0.83 2.89 34.64
C LEU A 240 0.68 3.09 34.88
N PRO A 241 1.22 2.83 36.08
CA PRO A 241 2.65 2.87 36.31
C PRO A 241 3.40 1.88 35.42
N ALA A 242 4.59 2.27 34.93
CA ALA A 242 5.40 1.47 34.00
C ALA A 242 5.81 0.08 34.59
N LEU A 243 5.84 -0.05 35.89
CA LEU A 243 6.14 -1.31 36.59
C LEU A 243 4.89 -2.12 36.97
N GLY A 244 3.73 -1.72 36.48
CA GLY A 244 2.44 -2.34 36.81
C GLY A 244 1.69 -1.60 37.89
N GLY A 245 0.39 -1.87 38.00
CA GLY A 245 -0.50 -1.23 38.95
C GLY A 245 -1.94 -1.18 38.47
N THR A 246 -2.78 -0.40 39.13
CA THR A 246 -4.19 -0.24 38.76
C THR A 246 -4.33 0.82 37.64
N PRO A 247 -4.93 0.49 36.49
CA PRO A 247 -5.21 1.45 35.43
C PRO A 247 -6.13 2.57 35.91
N ARG A 248 -5.78 3.82 35.64
CA ARG A 248 -6.58 5.01 35.89
C ARG A 248 -7.11 5.56 34.58
N LYS A 249 -8.42 5.69 34.43
CA LYS A 249 -9.04 6.33 33.29
C LYS A 249 -8.75 7.82 33.28
N ILE A 250 -8.33 8.35 32.10
CA ILE A 250 -7.97 9.78 31.93
C ILE A 250 -8.86 10.49 30.90
N TYR A 251 -9.36 9.77 29.88
CA TYR A 251 -10.20 10.37 28.84
C TYR A 251 -11.15 9.35 28.21
N SER A 252 -12.19 9.81 27.52
CA SER A 252 -13.13 8.97 26.75
C SER A 252 -13.37 9.57 25.38
N ILE A 253 -13.26 8.74 24.34
CA ILE A 253 -13.51 9.10 22.96
C ILE A 253 -14.81 8.41 22.56
N GLU A 254 -15.85 9.18 22.24
CA GLU A 254 -17.09 8.65 21.68
C GLU A 254 -16.89 8.31 20.21
N LYS A 255 -17.36 7.13 19.80
CA LYS A 255 -17.32 6.68 18.41
C LYS A 255 -18.66 6.97 17.75
N THR A 256 -18.65 7.53 16.56
CA THR A 256 -19.86 7.58 15.74
C THR A 256 -20.14 6.20 15.12
N TYR A 257 -21.39 5.92 14.78
CA TYR A 257 -21.79 4.64 14.18
C TYR A 257 -20.96 4.26 12.93
N LYS A 258 -20.49 5.24 12.17
CA LYS A 258 -19.64 5.04 10.98
C LYS A 258 -18.18 4.67 11.32
N GLU A 259 -17.75 4.86 12.57
CA GLU A 259 -16.37 4.64 13.03
C GLU A 259 -16.16 3.30 13.75
N HIS A 260 -17.17 2.44 13.81
CA HIS A 260 -17.07 1.13 14.48
C HIS A 260 -15.96 0.23 13.89
N LEU A 261 -15.54 0.52 12.67
CA LEU A 261 -14.46 -0.19 11.95
C LEU A 261 -13.13 0.58 11.99
N ALA A 262 -13.10 1.78 12.59
CA ALA A 262 -11.86 2.53 12.73
C ALA A 262 -10.92 1.78 13.68
N LYS A 263 -9.63 1.74 13.31
CA LYS A 263 -8.54 1.30 14.19
C LYS A 263 -8.67 1.98 15.55
N ALA A 264 -8.14 1.33 16.57
CA ALA A 264 -8.00 1.96 17.87
C ALA A 264 -7.28 3.31 17.72
N PRO A 265 -7.67 4.36 18.44
CA PRO A 265 -7.10 5.66 18.24
C PRO A 265 -5.62 5.65 18.62
N ASP A 266 -4.77 5.93 17.63
CA ASP A 266 -3.39 6.29 17.90
C ASP A 266 -3.39 7.62 18.64
N PHE A 267 -2.61 7.71 19.71
CA PHE A 267 -2.45 8.94 20.47
C PHE A 267 -0.99 9.12 20.90
N SER A 268 -0.60 10.34 21.19
CA SER A 268 0.76 10.71 21.53
C SER A 268 0.76 11.69 22.69
N TRP A 269 1.73 11.55 23.60
CA TRP A 269 1.97 12.54 24.64
C TRP A 269 2.67 13.76 24.09
N SER A 270 2.31 14.96 24.57
CA SER A 270 3.17 16.11 24.41
C SER A 270 4.49 15.92 25.17
N PRO A 271 5.63 16.42 24.68
CA PRO A 271 6.93 16.25 25.36
C PRO A 271 6.99 16.82 26.78
N ASP A 272 6.13 17.78 27.11
CA ASP A 272 6.00 18.33 28.47
C ASP A 272 5.05 17.51 29.38
N GLY A 273 4.40 16.46 28.83
CA GLY A 273 3.51 15.58 29.55
C GLY A 273 2.15 16.15 29.93
N ARG A 274 1.80 17.36 29.47
CA ARG A 274 0.57 18.05 29.90
C ARG A 274 -0.62 17.78 28.99
N PHE A 275 -0.37 17.33 27.74
CA PHE A 275 -1.40 17.11 26.73
C PHE A 275 -1.31 15.73 26.11
N LEU A 276 -2.47 15.24 25.69
CA LEU A 276 -2.57 14.13 24.73
C LEU A 276 -2.97 14.67 23.36
N LEU A 277 -2.32 14.17 22.34
CA LEU A 277 -2.64 14.43 20.96
C LEU A 277 -3.38 13.20 20.40
N LEU A 278 -4.58 13.40 19.88
CA LEU A 278 -5.41 12.30 19.38
C LEU A 278 -6.35 12.75 18.26
N SER A 279 -6.92 11.80 17.56
CA SER A 279 -7.98 12.05 16.58
C SER A 279 -9.33 11.95 17.27
N ILE A 280 -10.17 12.98 17.11
CA ILE A 280 -11.53 13.03 17.65
C ILE A 280 -12.51 13.56 16.61
N VAL A 281 -13.78 13.18 16.73
CA VAL A 281 -14.85 13.86 16.01
C VAL A 281 -15.28 15.06 16.86
N PRO A 282 -15.10 16.29 16.39
CA PRO A 282 -15.51 17.48 17.12
C PRO A 282 -17.02 17.46 17.41
N ALA A 283 -17.47 18.03 18.55
CA ALA A 283 -18.88 18.13 18.90
C ALA A 283 -19.71 18.75 17.76
N SER A 284 -20.88 18.17 17.45
CA SER A 284 -21.73 18.58 16.32
C SER A 284 -22.25 20.00 16.47
N ASN A 285 -22.12 20.80 15.40
CA ASN A 285 -22.93 22.00 15.20
C ASN A 285 -24.13 21.61 14.35
N PRO A 286 -25.35 21.99 14.69
CA PRO A 286 -26.55 21.64 13.91
C PRO A 286 -26.52 22.06 12.44
N SER A 287 -25.66 23.04 12.08
CA SER A 287 -25.49 23.52 10.71
C SER A 287 -24.46 22.72 9.89
N GLU A 288 -23.72 21.76 10.51
CA GLU A 288 -22.71 20.92 9.84
C GLU A 288 -22.89 19.46 10.26
N PRO A 289 -23.84 18.72 9.68
CA PRO A 289 -24.22 17.39 10.16
C PRO A 289 -23.16 16.29 9.93
N GLU A 290 -22.14 16.51 9.11
CA GLU A 290 -21.08 15.52 8.81
C GLU A 290 -19.71 16.02 9.24
N ARG A 291 -19.45 16.08 10.54
CA ARG A 291 -18.09 16.29 11.05
C ARG A 291 -17.28 15.02 10.98
N ARG A 292 -16.02 15.18 10.61
CA ARG A 292 -15.06 14.09 10.45
C ARG A 292 -13.93 14.21 11.47
N PRO A 293 -13.23 13.10 11.75
CA PRO A 293 -12.10 13.11 12.67
C PRO A 293 -11.08 14.19 12.34
N ALA A 294 -10.67 14.92 13.36
CA ALA A 294 -9.66 15.96 13.33
C ALA A 294 -8.65 15.74 14.45
N ILE A 295 -7.42 16.21 14.28
CA ILE A 295 -6.40 16.12 15.31
C ILE A 295 -6.66 17.18 16.39
N ALA A 296 -6.66 16.76 17.65
CA ALA A 296 -6.89 17.60 18.81
C ALA A 296 -5.85 17.37 19.92
N LEU A 297 -5.60 18.43 20.66
CA LEU A 297 -4.90 18.39 21.94
C LEU A 297 -5.93 18.34 23.08
N VAL A 298 -5.77 17.40 23.98
CA VAL A 298 -6.56 17.26 25.20
C VAL A 298 -5.67 17.53 26.39
N SER A 299 -6.03 18.52 27.18
CA SER A 299 -5.34 18.85 28.44
C SER A 299 -5.61 17.77 29.48
N LEU A 300 -4.56 17.32 30.16
CA LEU A 300 -4.68 16.37 31.28
C LEU A 300 -5.05 17.03 32.60
N ASP A 301 -4.89 18.37 32.69
CA ASP A 301 -5.20 19.11 33.93
C ASP A 301 -6.72 19.35 34.08
N ASP A 302 -7.39 19.74 32.97
CA ASP A 302 -8.80 20.17 32.99
C ASP A 302 -9.67 19.48 31.92
N SER A 303 -9.11 18.53 31.16
CA SER A 303 -9.78 17.85 30.05
C SER A 303 -10.27 18.77 28.92
N SER A 304 -9.80 20.02 28.87
CA SER A 304 -10.13 20.92 27.78
C SER A 304 -9.54 20.42 26.47
N THR A 305 -10.27 20.66 25.36
CA THR A 305 -9.90 20.16 24.04
C THR A 305 -9.71 21.31 23.08
N ARG A 306 -8.58 21.33 22.35
CA ARG A 306 -8.26 22.28 21.29
C ARG A 306 -7.92 21.57 19.99
N LEU A 307 -8.62 21.91 18.91
CA LEU A 307 -8.33 21.36 17.59
C LEU A 307 -6.98 21.90 17.09
N VAL A 308 -6.18 21.01 16.52
CA VAL A 308 -4.92 21.32 15.82
C VAL A 308 -5.16 21.38 14.32
N THR A 309 -6.07 20.54 13.80
CA THR A 309 -6.44 20.52 12.39
C THR A 309 -7.95 20.70 12.20
N SER A 310 -8.32 21.09 10.97
CA SER A 310 -9.70 21.15 10.48
C SER A 310 -9.69 20.58 9.07
N PRO A 311 -9.95 19.25 8.93
CA PRO A 311 -9.91 18.61 7.61
C PRO A 311 -10.99 19.21 6.70
N PRO A 312 -10.73 19.35 5.38
CA PRO A 312 -11.74 19.74 4.41
C PRO A 312 -12.90 18.73 4.39
N PRO A 313 -14.07 19.09 3.84
CA PRO A 313 -15.16 18.14 3.62
C PRO A 313 -14.64 16.85 2.97
N LEU A 314 -15.11 15.68 3.42
CA LEU A 314 -14.76 14.35 2.95
C LEU A 314 -13.41 13.79 3.41
N PHE A 315 -12.59 14.61 4.06
CA PHE A 315 -11.32 14.17 4.61
C PHE A 315 -11.42 13.93 6.12
N SER A 316 -10.57 13.03 6.61
CA SER A 316 -10.41 12.71 8.03
C SER A 316 -8.93 12.70 8.39
N ASP A 317 -8.58 13.22 9.56
CA ASP A 317 -7.20 13.28 10.04
C ASP A 317 -7.01 12.24 11.16
N TRP A 318 -5.99 11.37 11.01
CA TRP A 318 -5.73 10.21 11.87
C TRP A 318 -4.27 10.10 12.28
N SER A 319 -4.01 9.21 13.25
CA SER A 319 -2.67 8.73 13.62
C SER A 319 -1.65 9.84 13.85
N PRO A 320 -1.90 10.77 14.79
CA PRO A 320 -1.01 11.90 15.02
C PRO A 320 0.23 11.52 15.84
N ALA A 321 1.37 12.14 15.53
CA ALA A 321 2.62 12.00 16.28
C ALA A 321 3.32 13.35 16.48
N PHE A 322 3.69 13.68 17.73
CA PHE A 322 4.51 14.85 18.01
C PHE A 322 5.94 14.70 17.49
N SER A 323 6.52 15.79 17.00
CA SER A 323 7.97 15.89 16.82
C SER A 323 8.69 15.82 18.17
N PRO A 324 9.97 15.38 18.21
CA PRO A 324 10.72 15.27 19.47
C PRO A 324 10.80 16.57 20.27
N ASP A 325 10.78 17.73 19.59
CA ASP A 325 10.80 19.07 20.21
C ASP A 325 9.39 19.60 20.55
N GLY A 326 8.33 18.85 20.21
CA GLY A 326 6.93 19.21 20.46
C GLY A 326 6.36 20.35 19.62
N LYS A 327 7.11 20.86 18.63
CA LYS A 327 6.66 22.01 17.85
C LYS A 327 5.80 21.63 16.66
N MET A 328 5.97 20.44 16.13
CA MET A 328 5.27 19.93 14.95
C MET A 328 4.48 18.68 15.28
N VAL A 329 3.47 18.40 14.47
CA VAL A 329 2.65 17.20 14.50
C VAL A 329 2.66 16.62 13.10
N ALA A 330 3.06 15.35 12.95
CA ALA A 330 2.83 14.56 11.76
C ALA A 330 1.51 13.80 11.90
N PHE A 331 0.76 13.65 10.81
CA PHE A 331 -0.51 12.94 10.82
C PHE A 331 -0.87 12.42 9.42
N VAL A 332 -1.79 11.49 9.36
CA VAL A 332 -2.33 10.93 8.12
C VAL A 332 -3.66 11.60 7.81
N ARG A 333 -3.84 12.12 6.60
CA ARG A 333 -5.12 12.61 6.07
C ARG A 333 -5.65 11.66 5.03
N SER A 334 -6.83 11.11 5.30
CA SER A 334 -7.52 10.15 4.42
C SER A 334 -8.69 10.80 3.71
N SER A 335 -8.89 10.44 2.43
CA SER A 335 -10.08 10.84 1.65
C SER A 335 -10.96 9.63 1.36
N GLY A 336 -12.21 9.68 1.84
CA GLY A 336 -13.24 8.69 1.50
C GLY A 336 -13.03 7.28 2.04
N PRO A 337 -13.91 6.33 1.67
CA PRO A 337 -13.91 4.96 2.19
C PRO A 337 -12.80 4.06 1.63
N GLY A 338 -12.01 4.52 0.67
CA GLY A 338 -10.95 3.74 0.01
C GLY A 338 -9.57 3.83 0.65
N HIS A 339 -9.42 4.43 1.85
CA HIS A 339 -8.13 4.63 2.54
C HIS A 339 -7.05 5.21 1.62
N ILE A 340 -7.38 6.30 0.94
CA ILE A 340 -6.43 7.05 0.14
C ILE A 340 -5.79 8.06 1.06
N ASP A 341 -4.55 7.79 1.44
CA ASP A 341 -3.86 8.47 2.50
C ASP A 341 -2.71 9.32 1.99
N ASP A 342 -2.51 10.45 2.65
CA ASP A 342 -1.31 11.25 2.51
C ASP A 342 -0.79 11.67 3.88
N LEU A 343 0.53 11.78 3.97
CA LEU A 343 1.21 12.26 5.15
C LEU A 343 1.27 13.78 5.15
N TYR A 344 0.93 14.37 6.28
CA TYR A 344 0.96 15.81 6.53
C TYR A 344 1.75 16.14 7.78
N VAL A 345 2.21 17.39 7.85
CA VAL A 345 2.74 18.02 9.07
C VAL A 345 2.06 19.36 9.32
N VAL A 346 1.90 19.71 10.59
CA VAL A 346 1.34 20.99 11.02
C VAL A 346 2.05 21.46 12.29
N ALA A 347 2.08 22.77 12.56
CA ALA A 347 2.56 23.25 13.84
C ALA A 347 1.65 22.76 14.98
N ALA A 348 2.22 22.36 16.12
CA ALA A 348 1.43 21.93 17.29
C ALA A 348 0.50 23.04 17.83
N ALA A 349 0.82 24.30 17.55
CA ALA A 349 -0.03 25.45 17.81
C ALA A 349 -1.27 25.52 16.90
N GLY A 350 -1.31 24.75 15.83
CA GLY A 350 -2.30 24.83 14.75
C GLY A 350 -1.78 25.65 13.56
N GLY A 351 -2.59 25.78 12.53
CA GLY A 351 -2.27 26.50 11.29
C GLY A 351 -2.57 25.65 10.07
N GLU A 352 -2.06 26.08 8.90
CA GLU A 352 -2.28 25.36 7.64
C GLU A 352 -1.39 24.11 7.56
N PRO A 353 -1.96 22.91 7.41
CA PRO A 353 -1.19 21.68 7.27
C PRO A 353 -0.40 21.65 5.96
N LYS A 354 0.85 21.24 6.04
CA LYS A 354 1.72 21.02 4.89
C LYS A 354 1.70 19.56 4.48
N ARG A 355 1.31 19.29 3.24
CA ARG A 355 1.33 17.96 2.66
C ARG A 355 2.75 17.51 2.34
N LEU A 356 3.12 16.29 2.72
CA LEU A 356 4.45 15.70 2.48
C LEU A 356 4.42 14.67 1.35
N THR A 357 3.37 13.85 1.25
CA THR A 357 3.24 12.85 0.18
C THR A 357 2.12 13.22 -0.78
N PHE A 358 2.22 12.77 -2.03
CA PHE A 358 1.31 13.16 -3.12
C PHE A 358 0.83 11.97 -3.95
N ASP A 359 1.19 10.77 -3.56
CA ASP A 359 0.92 9.53 -4.29
C ASP A 359 -0.32 8.78 -3.78
N ARG A 360 -1.00 9.31 -2.77
CA ARG A 360 -2.29 8.81 -2.28
C ARG A 360 -2.29 7.29 -2.06
N CYS A 361 -1.23 6.79 -1.46
CA CYS A 361 -1.06 5.37 -1.14
C CYS A 361 -1.55 5.08 0.27
N ILE A 362 -1.97 3.85 0.51
CA ILE A 362 -2.34 3.38 1.85
C ILE A 362 -1.16 3.61 2.81
N ILE A 363 -1.43 4.33 3.91
CA ILE A 363 -0.53 4.51 5.05
C ILE A 363 -1.14 3.77 6.24
N ASP A 364 -0.61 2.60 6.52
CA ASP A 364 -1.23 1.66 7.45
C ASP A 364 -0.59 1.70 8.83
N GLY A 365 -0.89 2.73 9.61
CA GLY A 365 -0.40 2.95 10.97
C GLY A 365 0.11 4.37 11.22
N ALA A 366 0.44 4.64 12.48
CA ALA A 366 0.93 5.95 12.88
C ALA A 366 2.33 6.23 12.31
N PRO A 367 2.62 7.45 11.86
CA PRO A 367 3.97 7.88 11.56
C PRO A 367 4.76 8.06 12.86
N THR A 368 6.08 7.97 12.75
CA THR A 368 7.00 8.33 13.83
C THR A 368 8.07 9.29 13.32
N TRP A 369 8.70 10.05 14.20
CA TRP A 369 9.75 10.98 13.86
C TRP A 369 11.12 10.35 14.07
N THR A 370 12.10 10.73 13.25
CA THR A 370 13.50 10.48 13.57
C THR A 370 13.89 11.23 14.85
N PRO A 371 14.87 10.71 15.64
CA PRO A 371 15.26 11.34 16.91
C PRO A 371 15.70 12.80 16.79
N ASP A 372 16.26 13.19 15.64
CA ASP A 372 16.66 14.57 15.34
C ASP A 372 15.52 15.46 14.83
N GLY A 373 14.31 14.91 14.63
CA GLY A 373 13.13 15.61 14.16
C GLY A 373 13.19 16.09 12.71
N ARG A 374 14.16 15.60 11.91
CA ARG A 374 14.32 16.04 10.52
C ARG A 374 13.41 15.30 9.55
N ASP A 375 13.20 14.01 9.81
CA ASP A 375 12.41 13.15 8.93
C ASP A 375 11.23 12.53 9.68
N VAL A 376 10.19 12.19 8.90
CA VAL A 376 9.07 11.38 9.36
C VAL A 376 9.19 10.00 8.74
N ILE A 377 9.07 8.94 9.56
CA ILE A 377 9.04 7.53 9.16
C ILE A 377 7.59 7.08 9.16
N PHE A 378 7.19 6.37 8.14
CA PHE A 378 5.80 5.90 8.00
C PHE A 378 5.72 4.61 7.18
N PRO A 379 4.75 3.74 7.47
CA PRO A 379 4.48 2.56 6.65
C PRO A 379 3.68 2.96 5.42
N SER A 380 4.00 2.41 4.25
CA SER A 380 3.22 2.67 3.05
C SER A 380 3.31 1.54 2.04
N ALA A 381 2.19 1.25 1.38
CA ALA A 381 2.09 0.29 0.29
C ALA A 381 2.60 0.81 -1.06
N ARG A 382 3.22 2.00 -1.13
CA ARG A 382 3.84 2.52 -2.36
C ARG A 382 4.89 1.54 -2.88
N GLY A 383 4.74 1.06 -4.07
CA GLY A 383 5.64 0.07 -4.65
C GLY A 383 5.36 -1.37 -4.21
N GLY A 384 4.15 -1.71 -3.80
CA GLY A 384 3.68 -3.06 -3.49
C GLY A 384 3.34 -3.27 -2.02
N LEU A 385 3.79 -4.38 -1.42
CA LEU A 385 3.53 -4.66 -0.01
C LEU A 385 4.05 -3.54 0.88
N SER A 386 3.33 -3.25 1.98
CA SER A 386 3.67 -2.21 2.94
C SER A 386 5.13 -2.32 3.37
N SER A 387 5.85 -1.22 3.29
CA SER A 387 7.25 -1.08 3.68
C SER A 387 7.43 0.20 4.47
N LEU A 388 8.54 0.32 5.21
CA LEU A 388 8.85 1.58 5.91
C LEU A 388 9.53 2.56 4.96
N TRP A 389 9.06 3.79 5.01
CA TRP A 389 9.56 4.91 4.23
C TRP A 389 9.92 6.07 5.15
N ARG A 390 10.83 6.91 4.72
CA ARG A 390 11.17 8.18 5.40
C ARG A 390 11.10 9.34 4.43
N ILE A 391 10.69 10.51 4.93
CA ILE A 391 10.56 11.73 4.15
C ILE A 391 10.97 12.93 5.01
N PRO A 392 11.70 13.95 4.45
CA PRO A 392 12.01 15.17 5.17
C PRO A 392 10.74 15.90 5.62
N ALA A 393 10.65 16.21 6.92
CA ALA A 393 9.51 16.93 7.50
C ALA A 393 9.43 18.38 7.00
N SER A 394 10.55 18.95 6.53
CA SER A 394 10.59 20.27 5.87
C SER A 394 9.78 20.30 4.58
N GLY A 395 9.40 19.14 4.01
CA GLY A 395 8.71 19.00 2.74
C GLY A 395 9.60 19.23 1.51
N GLY A 396 9.07 18.93 0.33
CA GLY A 396 9.80 19.05 -0.95
C GLY A 396 10.74 17.87 -1.24
N GLY A 397 10.82 16.88 -0.35
CA GLY A 397 11.59 15.64 -0.56
C GLY A 397 10.74 14.56 -1.22
N VAL A 398 11.42 13.54 -1.77
CA VAL A 398 10.81 12.30 -2.25
C VAL A 398 10.95 11.25 -1.14
N PRO A 399 9.89 10.48 -0.83
CA PRO A 399 10.01 9.38 0.12
C PRO A 399 11.09 8.39 -0.28
N SER A 400 11.96 8.01 0.64
CA SER A 400 12.97 6.97 0.46
C SER A 400 12.62 5.74 1.31
N ARG A 401 12.75 4.55 0.73
CA ARG A 401 12.51 3.29 1.43
C ARG A 401 13.60 3.05 2.47
N ILE A 402 13.22 2.55 3.63
CA ILE A 402 14.17 2.06 4.65
C ILE A 402 14.54 0.64 4.27
N GLU A 403 15.74 0.48 3.70
CA GLU A 403 16.24 -0.81 3.26
C GLU A 403 16.51 -1.72 4.47
N GLY A 404 16.27 -3.03 4.31
CA GLY A 404 16.47 -4.03 5.37
C GLY A 404 15.30 -4.18 6.35
N ALA A 405 14.32 -3.30 6.37
CA ALA A 405 13.12 -3.46 7.21
C ALA A 405 12.16 -4.56 6.72
N GLY A 406 12.29 -4.99 5.46
CA GLY A 406 11.41 -6.00 4.86
C GLY A 406 10.14 -5.43 4.23
N THR A 407 9.16 -6.31 4.07
CA THR A 407 7.81 -6.00 3.54
C THR A 407 6.74 -6.48 4.50
N SER A 408 5.50 -6.06 4.30
CA SER A 408 4.38 -6.29 5.22
C SER A 408 4.68 -5.79 6.63
N VAL A 409 5.20 -4.56 6.71
CA VAL A 409 5.65 -3.92 7.95
C VAL A 409 4.80 -2.70 8.28
N PHE A 410 4.52 -2.51 9.59
CA PHE A 410 3.55 -1.54 10.11
C PHE A 410 4.03 -0.94 11.44
N SER A 411 3.32 0.08 11.93
CA SER A 411 3.45 0.65 13.27
C SER A 411 4.90 0.92 13.70
N PRO A 412 5.67 1.76 12.98
CA PRO A 412 7.04 2.09 13.36
C PRO A 412 7.08 2.94 14.63
N ALA A 413 8.06 2.67 15.48
CA ALA A 413 8.39 3.46 16.66
C ALA A 413 9.91 3.70 16.72
N ALA A 414 10.34 4.95 16.70
CA ALA A 414 11.74 5.32 16.82
C ALA A 414 12.09 5.65 18.28
N ALA A 415 13.22 5.16 18.74
CA ALA A 415 13.74 5.48 20.07
C ALA A 415 14.43 6.85 20.05
N LEU A 416 13.98 7.79 20.90
CA LEU A 416 14.48 9.17 20.88
C LEU A 416 15.96 9.32 21.32
N LYS A 417 16.48 8.42 22.14
CA LYS A 417 17.82 8.50 22.73
C LYS A 417 18.77 7.39 22.28
N SER A 418 18.32 6.51 21.39
CA SER A 418 19.15 5.42 20.86
C SER A 418 18.87 5.24 19.38
N GLN A 419 19.84 4.71 18.64
CA GLN A 419 19.73 4.43 17.21
C GLN A 419 18.93 3.14 16.97
N ARG A 420 17.66 3.12 17.38
CA ARG A 420 16.79 1.95 17.30
C ARG A 420 15.44 2.31 16.68
N LEU A 421 14.94 1.38 15.89
CA LEU A 421 13.59 1.44 15.33
C LEU A 421 12.89 0.11 15.63
N ALA A 422 11.74 0.14 16.26
CA ALA A 422 10.87 -1.03 16.38
C ALA A 422 9.72 -0.91 15.38
N TYR A 423 9.25 -2.02 14.86
CA TYR A 423 8.10 -2.07 13.96
C TYR A 423 7.48 -3.46 13.95
N VAL A 424 6.24 -3.56 13.54
CA VAL A 424 5.52 -4.83 13.39
C VAL A 424 5.81 -5.42 12.02
N ASN A 425 6.24 -6.67 11.97
CA ASN A 425 6.29 -7.48 10.74
C ASN A 425 5.08 -8.44 10.75
N VAL A 426 4.31 -8.44 9.67
CA VAL A 426 3.13 -9.29 9.51
C VAL A 426 3.41 -10.35 8.47
N PHE A 427 3.24 -11.60 8.85
CA PHE A 427 3.29 -12.73 7.95
C PHE A 427 1.90 -13.34 7.82
N VAL A 428 1.36 -13.32 6.60
CA VAL A 428 0.08 -13.96 6.25
C VAL A 428 0.33 -15.03 5.22
N GLN A 429 -0.09 -16.25 5.52
CA GLN A 429 -0.19 -17.32 4.55
C GLN A 429 -1.67 -17.70 4.41
N ALA A 430 -2.23 -17.36 3.26
CA ALA A 430 -3.58 -17.74 2.90
C ALA A 430 -3.56 -18.62 1.66
N ASN A 431 -4.17 -19.80 1.76
CA ASN A 431 -4.19 -20.82 0.73
C ASN A 431 -5.58 -20.96 0.13
N LEU A 432 -5.68 -21.55 -1.07
CA LEU A 432 -6.96 -21.95 -1.65
C LEU A 432 -7.39 -23.31 -1.12
N TRP A 433 -8.61 -23.36 -0.59
CA TRP A 433 -9.27 -24.56 -0.08
C TRP A 433 -10.53 -24.85 -0.87
N LYS A 434 -10.87 -26.12 -1.01
CA LYS A 434 -12.04 -26.60 -1.75
C LYS A 434 -12.98 -27.35 -0.82
N ILE A 435 -14.26 -27.04 -0.92
CA ILE A 435 -15.35 -27.77 -0.25
C ILE A 435 -16.15 -28.48 -1.34
N PRO A 436 -16.11 -29.83 -1.45
CA PRO A 436 -17.02 -30.58 -2.30
C PRO A 436 -18.46 -30.44 -1.79
N LEU A 437 -19.40 -30.26 -2.71
CA LEU A 437 -20.83 -30.19 -2.42
C LEU A 437 -21.51 -31.49 -2.93
N SER A 438 -22.49 -31.99 -2.18
CA SER A 438 -23.32 -33.09 -2.65
C SER A 438 -24.40 -32.59 -3.61
N GLU A 439 -24.98 -33.49 -4.43
CA GLU A 439 -26.12 -33.20 -5.30
C GLU A 439 -27.32 -32.59 -4.54
N ALA A 440 -27.48 -32.92 -3.28
CA ALA A 440 -28.51 -32.33 -2.40
C ALA A 440 -28.29 -30.87 -2.00
N LYS A 441 -27.23 -30.21 -2.48
CA LYS A 441 -26.87 -28.77 -2.26
C LYS A 441 -26.77 -28.28 -0.80
N HIS A 442 -27.31 -29.04 0.16
CA HIS A 442 -27.34 -28.68 1.59
C HIS A 442 -26.35 -29.53 2.42
N VAL A 443 -25.52 -30.35 1.77
CA VAL A 443 -24.50 -31.16 2.44
C VAL A 443 -23.15 -30.82 1.85
N ALA A 444 -22.28 -30.21 2.66
CA ALA A 444 -20.89 -29.93 2.31
C ALA A 444 -19.97 -30.96 2.98
N GLN A 445 -18.94 -31.37 2.27
CA GLN A 445 -17.88 -32.21 2.84
C GLN A 445 -16.85 -31.31 3.57
N SER A 446 -15.92 -31.96 4.28
CA SER A 446 -14.84 -31.22 4.93
C SER A 446 -13.97 -30.49 3.91
N PRO A 447 -13.49 -29.28 4.24
CA PRO A 447 -12.56 -28.53 3.39
C PRO A 447 -11.29 -29.34 3.11
N GLN A 448 -10.79 -29.23 1.88
CA GLN A 448 -9.56 -29.84 1.41
C GLN A 448 -8.63 -28.78 0.84
N LEU A 449 -7.34 -28.86 1.15
CA LEU A 449 -6.34 -27.97 0.57
C LEU A 449 -6.29 -28.18 -0.94
N LEU A 450 -6.54 -27.14 -1.72
CA LEU A 450 -6.47 -27.15 -3.18
C LEU A 450 -5.11 -26.68 -3.69
N PHE A 451 -4.65 -25.52 -3.18
CA PHE A 451 -3.41 -24.92 -3.63
C PHE A 451 -2.73 -24.15 -2.48
N ALA A 452 -1.47 -24.53 -2.19
CA ALA A 452 -0.65 -23.87 -1.17
C ALA A 452 0.23 -22.78 -1.80
N THR A 453 0.28 -21.62 -1.18
CA THR A 453 1.09 -20.49 -1.59
C THR A 453 2.13 -20.11 -0.54
N LYS A 454 3.09 -19.25 -0.91
CA LYS A 454 4.07 -18.67 0.03
C LYS A 454 3.65 -17.28 0.57
N GLY A 455 2.44 -16.84 0.28
CA GLY A 455 1.94 -15.53 0.65
C GLY A 455 0.43 -15.52 0.84
N GLU A 456 -0.16 -14.35 0.83
CA GLU A 456 -1.59 -14.17 0.86
C GLU A 456 -2.20 -14.50 -0.52
N THR A 457 -3.27 -15.28 -0.52
CA THR A 457 -4.07 -15.58 -1.71
C THR A 457 -5.53 -15.30 -1.41
N ALA A 458 -6.19 -14.55 -2.30
CA ALA A 458 -7.56 -14.12 -2.09
C ALA A 458 -8.36 -14.07 -3.41
N LEU A 459 -9.67 -13.83 -3.29
CA LEU A 459 -10.59 -13.49 -4.37
C LEU A 459 -10.45 -14.39 -5.61
N SER A 460 -10.58 -15.71 -5.41
CA SER A 460 -10.52 -16.68 -6.49
C SER A 460 -11.83 -16.80 -7.25
N TYR A 461 -11.77 -16.99 -8.59
CA TYR A 461 -12.94 -17.19 -9.46
C TYR A 461 -12.67 -18.23 -10.53
N PHE A 462 -13.62 -19.14 -10.73
CA PHE A 462 -13.55 -20.14 -11.77
C PHE A 462 -13.65 -19.55 -13.18
N SER A 463 -12.92 -20.14 -14.13
CA SER A 463 -13.20 -19.97 -15.55
C SER A 463 -14.60 -20.54 -15.89
N PRO A 464 -15.28 -20.04 -16.95
CA PRO A 464 -16.62 -20.49 -17.30
C PRO A 464 -16.74 -22.00 -17.56
N ASP A 465 -15.65 -22.64 -18.05
CA ASP A 465 -15.57 -24.07 -18.25
C ASP A 465 -15.21 -24.89 -16.99
N GLY A 466 -14.99 -24.20 -15.85
CA GLY A 466 -14.65 -24.80 -14.56
C GLY A 466 -13.26 -25.41 -14.46
N ARG A 467 -12.40 -25.28 -15.49
CA ARG A 467 -11.08 -25.92 -15.53
C ARG A 467 -9.98 -25.15 -14.85
N LYS A 468 -10.13 -23.84 -14.69
CA LYS A 468 -9.13 -22.94 -14.08
C LYS A 468 -9.75 -22.05 -13.02
N LEU A 469 -8.89 -21.53 -12.16
CA LEU A 469 -9.17 -20.46 -11.24
C LEU A 469 -8.24 -19.27 -11.58
N ALA A 470 -8.77 -18.04 -11.54
CA ALA A 470 -7.99 -16.83 -11.46
C ALA A 470 -8.10 -16.29 -10.03
N PHE A 471 -7.01 -15.80 -9.46
CA PHE A 471 -6.94 -15.32 -8.08
C PHE A 471 -5.85 -14.26 -7.92
N GLU A 472 -5.95 -13.45 -6.89
CA GLU A 472 -4.87 -12.55 -6.50
C GLU A 472 -3.93 -13.23 -5.52
N SER A 473 -2.61 -12.96 -5.63
CA SER A 473 -1.62 -13.47 -4.69
C SER A 473 -0.42 -12.56 -4.53
N THR A 474 0.12 -12.50 -3.30
CA THR A 474 1.31 -11.74 -2.96
C THR A 474 2.60 -12.56 -3.04
N GLN A 475 2.55 -13.81 -3.50
CA GLN A 475 3.71 -14.72 -3.51
C GLN A 475 4.90 -14.26 -4.38
N SER A 476 4.70 -13.31 -5.31
CA SER A 476 5.76 -12.68 -6.10
C SER A 476 6.36 -11.41 -5.46
N GLY A 477 5.91 -11.04 -4.25
CA GLY A 477 6.30 -9.81 -3.57
C GLY A 477 5.41 -8.60 -3.87
N TYR A 478 4.48 -8.75 -4.81
CA TYR A 478 3.44 -7.76 -5.16
C TYR A 478 2.10 -8.49 -5.28
N ARG A 479 1.00 -7.79 -5.10
CA ARG A 479 -0.34 -8.34 -5.33
C ARG A 479 -0.59 -8.39 -6.84
N GLU A 480 -0.51 -9.58 -7.39
CA GLU A 480 -0.64 -9.85 -8.82
C GLU A 480 -1.74 -10.88 -9.09
N ILE A 481 -2.22 -10.93 -10.33
CA ILE A 481 -3.19 -11.95 -10.74
C ILE A 481 -2.46 -13.21 -11.18
N TRP A 482 -2.92 -14.33 -10.67
CA TRP A 482 -2.43 -15.67 -10.95
C TRP A 482 -3.55 -16.57 -11.47
N THR A 483 -3.18 -17.64 -12.14
CA THR A 483 -4.09 -18.70 -12.54
C THR A 483 -3.57 -20.05 -12.07
N VAL A 484 -4.49 -20.98 -11.81
CA VAL A 484 -4.19 -22.37 -11.45
C VAL A 484 -5.28 -23.26 -12.04
N ASN A 485 -4.99 -24.51 -12.35
CA ASN A 485 -6.03 -25.47 -12.72
C ASN A 485 -6.98 -25.75 -11.52
N SER A 486 -8.22 -26.13 -11.79
CA SER A 486 -9.23 -26.41 -10.74
C SER A 486 -8.91 -27.63 -9.86
N ASP A 487 -7.86 -28.37 -10.18
CA ASP A 487 -7.25 -29.44 -9.37
C ASP A 487 -6.03 -28.95 -8.56
N GLY A 488 -5.66 -27.67 -8.64
CA GLY A 488 -4.50 -27.08 -7.96
C GLY A 488 -3.18 -27.20 -8.73
N SER A 489 -3.17 -27.84 -9.91
CA SER A 489 -1.96 -27.99 -10.74
C SER A 489 -1.69 -26.76 -11.63
N ASN A 490 -0.46 -26.66 -12.15
CA ASN A 490 -0.01 -25.65 -13.13
C ASN A 490 -0.29 -24.20 -12.73
N PRO A 491 0.19 -23.73 -11.56
CA PRO A 491 0.08 -22.32 -11.20
C PRO A 491 0.90 -21.45 -12.17
N SER A 492 0.35 -20.31 -12.58
CA SER A 492 1.00 -19.38 -13.49
C SER A 492 0.65 -17.94 -13.12
N GLN A 493 1.67 -17.08 -13.01
CA GLN A 493 1.48 -15.65 -12.85
C GLN A 493 0.99 -15.05 -14.16
N LEU A 494 -0.12 -14.30 -14.10
CA LEU A 494 -0.75 -13.71 -15.28
C LEU A 494 -0.34 -12.25 -15.47
N THR A 495 -0.11 -11.50 -14.38
CA THR A 495 0.27 -10.08 -14.41
C THR A 495 1.62 -9.84 -13.75
N PHE A 496 2.36 -8.81 -14.21
CA PHE A 496 3.68 -8.39 -13.73
C PHE A 496 3.74 -6.87 -13.63
N LEU A 497 2.70 -6.29 -13.01
CA LEU A 497 2.51 -4.84 -12.94
C LEU A 497 3.27 -4.20 -11.78
N ASN A 498 3.77 -5.02 -10.84
CA ASN A 498 4.52 -4.59 -9.66
C ASN A 498 3.74 -3.58 -8.79
N GLY A 499 2.46 -3.87 -8.55
CA GLY A 499 1.57 -3.02 -7.75
C GLY A 499 0.39 -3.82 -7.16
N GLU A 500 -0.70 -3.13 -6.91
CA GLU A 500 -1.91 -3.70 -6.33
C GLU A 500 -2.90 -4.10 -7.43
N SER A 501 -2.88 -5.37 -7.83
CA SER A 501 -3.86 -5.97 -8.77
C SER A 501 -4.84 -6.84 -8.02
N GLY A 502 -6.15 -6.67 -8.22
CA GLY A 502 -7.17 -7.40 -7.46
C GLY A 502 -8.41 -7.81 -8.27
N THR A 503 -9.32 -8.49 -7.62
CA THR A 503 -10.67 -8.85 -8.07
C THR A 503 -10.77 -9.43 -9.49
N PRO A 504 -9.99 -10.48 -9.85
CA PRO A 504 -10.00 -11.01 -11.22
C PRO A 504 -11.36 -11.60 -11.60
N ARG A 505 -11.76 -11.42 -12.87
CA ARG A 505 -12.98 -11.97 -13.46
C ARG A 505 -12.75 -12.49 -14.86
N TRP A 506 -13.25 -13.67 -15.15
CA TRP A 506 -13.18 -14.27 -16.48
C TRP A 506 -14.27 -13.73 -17.40
N SER A 507 -13.92 -13.52 -18.69
CA SER A 507 -14.93 -13.35 -19.74
C SER A 507 -15.68 -14.67 -19.99
N GLN A 508 -16.89 -14.60 -20.51
CA GLN A 508 -17.75 -15.78 -20.73
C GLN A 508 -17.16 -16.81 -21.72
N ASP A 509 -16.33 -16.35 -22.65
CA ASP A 509 -15.61 -17.21 -23.60
C ASP A 509 -14.29 -17.77 -23.01
N GLY A 510 -13.93 -17.39 -21.79
CA GLY A 510 -12.71 -17.82 -21.11
C GLY A 510 -11.40 -17.26 -21.68
N ARG A 511 -11.47 -16.32 -22.64
CA ARG A 511 -10.29 -15.78 -23.31
C ARG A 511 -9.66 -14.61 -22.60
N PHE A 512 -10.41 -13.88 -21.76
CA PHE A 512 -9.96 -12.68 -21.08
C PHE A 512 -10.17 -12.78 -19.57
N VAL A 513 -9.29 -12.09 -18.83
CA VAL A 513 -9.47 -11.81 -17.41
C VAL A 513 -9.46 -10.30 -17.22
N ALA A 514 -10.55 -9.75 -16.67
CA ALA A 514 -10.62 -8.38 -16.21
C ALA A 514 -10.23 -8.33 -14.72
N PHE A 515 -9.56 -7.26 -14.31
CA PHE A 515 -9.13 -7.04 -12.93
C PHE A 515 -8.97 -5.55 -12.66
N ASP A 516 -8.98 -5.14 -11.41
CA ASP A 516 -8.61 -3.79 -11.04
C ASP A 516 -7.12 -3.70 -10.71
N TYR A 517 -6.51 -2.60 -11.07
CA TYR A 517 -5.13 -2.27 -10.79
C TYR A 517 -4.98 -0.80 -10.45
N ARG A 518 -4.18 -0.51 -9.45
CA ARG A 518 -3.90 0.87 -9.00
C ARG A 518 -2.49 1.29 -9.43
N PRO A 519 -2.35 1.91 -10.62
CA PRO A 519 -1.04 2.35 -11.11
C PRO A 519 -0.50 3.59 -10.36
N ALA A 520 -1.38 4.47 -9.87
CA ALA A 520 -1.03 5.71 -9.19
C ALA A 520 -2.12 6.18 -8.21
N TYR A 521 -3.03 7.07 -8.65
CA TYR A 521 -3.99 7.74 -7.77
C TYR A 521 -5.36 7.05 -7.68
N HIS A 522 -5.73 6.32 -8.72
CA HIS A 522 -7.04 5.68 -8.86
C HIS A 522 -6.88 4.24 -9.32
N SER A 523 -7.78 3.38 -8.87
CA SER A 523 -7.90 2.04 -9.43
C SER A 523 -8.56 2.13 -10.80
N GLU A 524 -7.97 1.46 -11.77
CA GLU A 524 -8.50 1.35 -13.12
C GLU A 524 -8.75 -0.12 -13.46
N ILE A 525 -9.69 -0.37 -14.35
CA ILE A 525 -9.95 -1.72 -14.82
C ILE A 525 -8.99 -2.05 -15.97
N PHE A 526 -8.32 -3.16 -15.82
CA PHE A 526 -7.46 -3.76 -16.83
C PHE A 526 -8.07 -5.04 -17.35
N VAL A 527 -7.73 -5.36 -18.59
CA VAL A 527 -8.09 -6.63 -19.23
C VAL A 527 -6.85 -7.26 -19.81
N VAL A 528 -6.69 -8.56 -19.61
CA VAL A 528 -5.59 -9.35 -20.18
C VAL A 528 -6.14 -10.52 -20.98
N GLU A 529 -5.62 -10.75 -22.20
CA GLU A 529 -5.96 -11.91 -23.03
C GLU A 529 -5.10 -13.12 -22.66
N LEU A 530 -5.69 -14.29 -22.68
CA LEU A 530 -5.03 -15.56 -22.37
C LEU A 530 -4.70 -16.35 -23.65
N PRO A 531 -3.59 -17.11 -23.68
CA PRO A 531 -2.53 -17.15 -22.69
C PRO A 531 -1.49 -16.03 -22.90
N GLY A 532 -1.12 -15.31 -21.81
CA GLY A 532 0.09 -14.48 -21.80
C GLY A 532 0.00 -13.15 -22.56
N GLY A 533 -1.20 -12.58 -22.73
CA GLY A 533 -1.39 -11.24 -23.30
C GLY A 533 -0.81 -10.14 -22.40
N VAL A 534 -0.61 -8.96 -22.97
CA VAL A 534 -0.20 -7.77 -22.22
C VAL A 534 -1.46 -7.12 -21.61
N PRO A 535 -1.53 -6.91 -20.29
CA PRO A 535 -2.64 -6.20 -19.69
C PRO A 535 -2.81 -4.79 -20.28
N HIS A 536 -4.02 -4.41 -20.60
CA HIS A 536 -4.36 -3.09 -21.11
C HIS A 536 -5.55 -2.49 -20.36
N ILE A 537 -5.56 -1.17 -20.24
CA ILE A 537 -6.65 -0.43 -19.61
C ILE A 537 -7.95 -0.62 -20.40
N PHE A 538 -9.03 -0.98 -19.68
CA PHE A 538 -10.38 -0.89 -20.24
C PHE A 538 -10.81 0.59 -20.29
N PRO A 539 -11.29 1.11 -21.43
CA PRO A 539 -11.57 2.53 -21.57
C PRO A 539 -12.77 2.96 -20.72
N THR A 540 -12.50 3.49 -19.55
CA THR A 540 -13.45 4.15 -18.64
C THR A 540 -13.15 5.65 -18.54
N ILE A 541 -14.01 6.42 -17.91
CA ILE A 541 -13.73 7.84 -17.62
C ILE A 541 -12.67 7.90 -16.51
N ARG A 542 -11.56 8.59 -16.77
CA ARG A 542 -10.45 8.78 -15.82
C ARG A 542 -10.84 9.65 -14.64
N GLY A 543 -10.11 9.50 -13.54
CA GLY A 543 -10.24 10.34 -12.34
C GLY A 543 -11.21 9.83 -11.29
N ALA A 544 -11.64 8.57 -11.38
CA ALA A 544 -12.43 7.87 -10.38
C ALA A 544 -11.80 6.50 -10.08
N ASP A 545 -12.04 5.98 -8.88
CA ASP A 545 -11.72 4.59 -8.58
C ASP A 545 -12.71 3.69 -9.32
N ASN A 546 -12.19 2.81 -10.16
CA ASN A 546 -12.94 1.80 -10.88
C ASN A 546 -12.44 0.43 -10.41
N THR A 547 -13.29 -0.33 -9.74
CA THR A 547 -12.92 -1.59 -9.08
C THR A 547 -13.94 -2.68 -9.37
N GLU A 548 -13.59 -3.92 -9.02
CA GLU A 548 -14.50 -5.08 -9.02
C GLU A 548 -15.20 -5.30 -10.38
N PRO A 549 -14.43 -5.44 -11.48
CA PRO A 549 -15.01 -5.68 -12.80
C PRO A 549 -15.77 -7.00 -12.82
N ASN A 550 -16.82 -7.09 -13.65
CA ASN A 550 -17.51 -8.34 -13.95
C ASN A 550 -18.09 -8.29 -15.36
N PHE A 551 -17.88 -9.33 -16.15
CA PHE A 551 -18.46 -9.43 -17.50
C PHE A 551 -19.95 -9.79 -17.44
N SER A 552 -20.73 -9.23 -18.36
CA SER A 552 -22.09 -9.69 -18.57
C SER A 552 -22.13 -11.10 -19.20
N HIS A 553 -23.21 -11.86 -18.96
CA HIS A 553 -23.40 -13.19 -19.53
C HIS A 553 -23.41 -13.20 -21.06
N ASP A 554 -23.90 -12.12 -21.68
CA ASP A 554 -23.89 -11.97 -23.15
C ASP A 554 -22.57 -11.47 -23.72
N GLY A 555 -21.57 -11.19 -22.85
CA GLY A 555 -20.24 -10.70 -23.21
C GLY A 555 -20.18 -9.29 -23.79
N LYS A 556 -21.30 -8.52 -23.75
CA LYS A 556 -21.37 -7.19 -24.38
C LYS A 556 -21.11 -6.05 -23.40
N TRP A 557 -21.10 -6.32 -22.09
CA TRP A 557 -20.94 -5.31 -21.06
C TRP A 557 -19.89 -5.73 -20.05
N LEU A 558 -19.24 -4.73 -19.47
CA LEU A 558 -18.43 -4.86 -18.27
C LEU A 558 -19.10 -4.04 -17.17
N TYR A 559 -19.51 -4.70 -16.10
CA TYR A 559 -19.97 -4.08 -14.86
C TYR A 559 -18.78 -3.75 -13.99
N PHE A 560 -18.89 -2.71 -13.18
CA PHE A 560 -17.82 -2.34 -12.22
C PHE A 560 -18.37 -1.39 -11.15
N SER A 561 -17.66 -1.33 -10.04
CA SER A 561 -17.88 -0.37 -8.97
C SER A 561 -17.11 0.91 -9.25
N SER A 562 -17.73 2.08 -9.08
CA SER A 562 -17.04 3.36 -9.31
C SER A 562 -17.62 4.48 -8.46
N ASN A 563 -16.75 5.37 -7.95
CA ASN A 563 -17.10 6.57 -7.20
C ASN A 563 -17.22 7.82 -8.09
N ARG A 564 -17.32 7.64 -9.43
CA ARG A 564 -17.46 8.74 -10.39
C ARG A 564 -18.71 9.57 -10.15
N GLY A 565 -18.54 10.89 -10.19
CA GLY A 565 -19.68 11.85 -10.11
C GLY A 565 -20.31 11.99 -8.73
N ASN A 566 -19.95 11.13 -7.77
CA ASN A 566 -20.41 11.14 -6.39
C ASN A 566 -19.37 10.56 -5.45
N GLU A 567 -19.49 10.87 -4.17
CA GLU A 567 -18.61 10.33 -3.13
C GLU A 567 -18.92 8.88 -2.76
N THR A 568 -20.14 8.44 -3.07
CA THR A 568 -20.63 7.08 -2.80
C THR A 568 -20.37 6.21 -4.01
N THR A 569 -19.65 5.10 -3.82
CA THR A 569 -19.43 4.10 -4.86
C THR A 569 -20.76 3.52 -5.35
N GLN A 570 -20.92 3.43 -6.66
CA GLN A 570 -22.09 2.90 -7.34
C GLN A 570 -21.69 1.81 -8.32
N VAL A 571 -22.65 0.98 -8.72
CA VAL A 571 -22.47 0.04 -9.82
C VAL A 571 -22.76 0.74 -11.16
N TRP A 572 -21.83 0.57 -12.08
CA TRP A 572 -21.89 1.07 -13.44
C TRP A 572 -21.68 -0.07 -14.44
N LYS A 573 -22.08 0.15 -15.69
CA LYS A 573 -21.74 -0.71 -16.81
C LYS A 573 -21.26 0.08 -18.02
N ALA A 574 -20.32 -0.48 -18.78
CA ALA A 574 -19.87 0.08 -20.05
C ALA A 574 -19.84 -1.01 -21.15
N PRO A 575 -20.00 -0.65 -22.43
CA PRO A 575 -19.91 -1.61 -23.53
C PRO A 575 -18.52 -2.28 -23.57
N TYR A 576 -18.49 -3.59 -23.76
CA TYR A 576 -17.24 -4.34 -23.93
C TYR A 576 -17.15 -4.89 -25.36
N PRO A 577 -15.98 -4.87 -26.02
CA PRO A 577 -14.67 -4.37 -25.54
C PRO A 577 -14.44 -2.87 -25.75
N SER A 578 -15.35 -2.16 -26.41
CA SER A 578 -15.11 -0.80 -26.90
C SER A 578 -15.02 0.27 -25.81
N GLY A 579 -15.51 0.00 -24.59
CA GLY A 579 -15.69 1.04 -23.59
C GLY A 579 -16.80 2.01 -23.99
N GLY A 580 -16.67 3.28 -23.60
CA GLY A 580 -17.61 4.33 -23.92
C GLY A 580 -18.19 5.01 -22.68
N VAL A 581 -19.31 5.71 -22.83
CA VAL A 581 -19.96 6.40 -21.69
C VAL A 581 -20.61 5.36 -20.79
N PRO A 582 -20.15 5.19 -19.53
CA PRO A 582 -20.76 4.25 -18.61
C PRO A 582 -22.17 4.65 -18.19
N VAL A 583 -22.99 3.65 -17.95
CA VAL A 583 -24.38 3.81 -17.47
C VAL A 583 -24.45 3.39 -16.00
N GLN A 584 -24.95 4.27 -15.15
CA GLN A 584 -25.18 3.99 -13.74
C GLN A 584 -26.38 3.06 -13.54
N LEU A 585 -26.21 2.02 -12.73
CA LEU A 585 -27.25 1.04 -12.42
C LEU A 585 -27.83 1.19 -11.01
N THR A 586 -27.02 1.65 -10.03
CA THR A 586 -27.47 1.84 -8.64
C THR A 586 -27.42 3.31 -8.23
N ARG A 587 -28.18 3.70 -7.19
CA ARG A 587 -28.30 5.09 -6.74
C ARG A 587 -27.95 5.32 -5.27
N ASN A 588 -28.07 4.27 -4.44
CA ASN A 588 -27.91 4.35 -2.98
C ASN A 588 -26.77 3.45 -2.50
N GLY A 589 -25.62 3.55 -3.16
CA GLY A 589 -24.48 2.65 -2.95
C GLY A 589 -24.56 1.40 -3.82
N GLY A 590 -23.39 0.87 -4.17
CA GLY A 590 -23.29 -0.35 -4.96
C GLY A 590 -21.85 -0.75 -5.19
N VAL A 591 -21.47 -1.96 -4.72
CA VAL A 591 -20.17 -2.59 -4.86
C VAL A 591 -20.32 -4.07 -5.18
N LYS A 592 -19.30 -4.67 -5.78
CA LYS A 592 -19.26 -6.09 -6.15
C LYS A 592 -20.44 -6.52 -7.02
N PRO A 593 -20.61 -5.97 -8.23
CA PRO A 593 -21.68 -6.38 -9.13
C PRO A 593 -21.44 -7.80 -9.65
N ILE A 594 -22.42 -8.70 -9.49
CA ILE A 594 -22.41 -10.07 -10.04
C ILE A 594 -23.70 -10.31 -10.77
N GLU A 595 -23.63 -10.52 -12.08
CA GLU A 595 -24.79 -10.93 -12.87
C GLU A 595 -25.14 -12.39 -12.59
N SER A 596 -26.40 -12.68 -12.39
CA SER A 596 -26.95 -14.03 -12.25
C SER A 596 -27.82 -14.39 -13.44
N ALA A 597 -27.95 -15.68 -13.71
CA ALA A 597 -28.73 -16.20 -14.84
C ALA A 597 -30.23 -15.85 -14.79
N ASP A 598 -30.74 -15.31 -13.68
CA ASP A 598 -32.10 -14.80 -13.53
C ASP A 598 -32.32 -13.39 -14.12
N GLY A 599 -31.30 -12.78 -14.75
CA GLY A 599 -31.37 -11.45 -15.37
C GLY A 599 -31.22 -10.29 -14.38
N PHE A 600 -30.79 -10.59 -13.15
CA PHE A 600 -30.52 -9.58 -12.15
C PHE A 600 -29.01 -9.47 -11.85
N LEU A 601 -28.61 -8.27 -11.47
CA LEU A 601 -27.31 -7.96 -10.94
C LEU A 601 -27.41 -7.91 -9.42
N TYR A 602 -26.70 -8.81 -8.75
CA TYR A 602 -26.59 -8.84 -7.30
C TYR A 602 -25.40 -7.95 -6.87
N PHE A 603 -25.56 -7.23 -5.76
CA PHE A 603 -24.53 -6.29 -5.27
C PHE A 603 -24.70 -6.05 -3.77
N ALA A 604 -23.66 -5.49 -3.14
CA ALA A 604 -23.70 -4.98 -1.79
C ALA A 604 -23.78 -3.44 -1.81
N LYS A 605 -24.35 -2.81 -0.78
CA LYS A 605 -24.46 -1.33 -0.72
C LYS A 605 -23.13 -0.66 -0.45
N THR A 606 -22.30 -1.28 0.38
CA THR A 606 -20.98 -0.79 0.78
C THR A 606 -20.01 -1.95 0.89
N PHE A 607 -18.71 -1.67 1.01
CA PHE A 607 -17.69 -2.70 1.23
C PHE A 607 -17.88 -3.44 2.56
N TYR A 608 -18.43 -2.80 3.57
CA TYR A 608 -18.75 -3.39 4.86
C TYR A 608 -20.26 -3.39 5.06
N THR A 609 -20.88 -4.57 4.90
CA THR A 609 -22.34 -4.72 4.93
C THR A 609 -22.75 -6.11 5.36
N ASP A 610 -23.95 -6.25 5.88
CA ASP A 610 -24.62 -7.53 6.08
C ASP A 610 -25.86 -7.69 5.18
N GLU A 611 -25.96 -6.86 4.14
CA GLU A 611 -27.07 -6.83 3.21
C GLU A 611 -26.64 -7.13 1.78
N ILE A 612 -27.41 -7.95 1.07
CA ILE A 612 -27.27 -8.21 -0.35
C ILE A 612 -28.53 -7.71 -1.07
N TRP A 613 -28.32 -6.93 -2.11
CA TRP A 613 -29.34 -6.31 -2.94
C TRP A 613 -29.29 -6.82 -4.36
N LYS A 614 -30.35 -6.60 -5.14
CA LYS A 614 -30.36 -6.85 -6.57
C LYS A 614 -31.06 -5.73 -7.35
N VAL A 615 -30.64 -5.56 -8.60
CA VAL A 615 -31.24 -4.65 -9.58
C VAL A 615 -31.26 -5.35 -10.94
N SER A 616 -32.23 -5.00 -11.82
CA SER A 616 -32.22 -5.51 -13.20
C SER A 616 -30.91 -5.11 -13.91
N VAL A 617 -30.40 -5.96 -14.81
CA VAL A 617 -29.24 -5.63 -15.67
C VAL A 617 -29.48 -4.40 -16.56
N THR A 618 -30.72 -3.97 -16.72
CA THR A 618 -31.12 -2.73 -17.41
C THR A 618 -31.24 -1.52 -16.47
N GLY A 619 -31.05 -1.71 -15.16
CA GLY A 619 -31.31 -0.73 -14.12
C GLY A 619 -32.76 -0.76 -13.63
N GLY A 620 -33.11 0.13 -12.73
CA GLY A 620 -34.45 0.25 -12.16
C GLY A 620 -34.49 0.23 -10.64
N GLU A 621 -35.53 -0.38 -10.06
CA GLU A 621 -35.72 -0.48 -8.62
C GLU A 621 -34.74 -1.49 -7.99
N GLU A 622 -34.09 -1.06 -6.91
CA GLU A 622 -33.17 -1.90 -6.13
C GLU A 622 -33.98 -2.66 -5.06
N THR A 623 -33.83 -3.97 -5.03
CA THR A 623 -34.57 -4.85 -4.11
C THR A 623 -33.64 -5.52 -3.12
N LEU A 624 -33.96 -5.45 -1.82
CA LEU A 624 -33.25 -6.20 -0.78
C LEU A 624 -33.51 -7.72 -0.93
N VAL A 625 -32.44 -8.49 -1.00
CA VAL A 625 -32.50 -9.96 -1.13
C VAL A 625 -32.38 -10.64 0.25
N MET A 626 -31.36 -10.24 1.01
CA MET A 626 -31.12 -10.78 2.34
C MET A 626 -30.37 -9.78 3.22
N LYS A 627 -30.54 -9.92 4.56
CA LYS A 627 -29.86 -9.09 5.55
C LYS A 627 -29.63 -9.85 6.86
N GLY A 628 -28.80 -9.31 7.76
CA GLY A 628 -28.53 -9.92 9.07
C GLY A 628 -27.68 -11.19 8.96
N THR A 629 -26.81 -11.25 7.97
CA THR A 629 -25.99 -12.42 7.63
C THR A 629 -24.67 -12.51 8.41
N GLY A 630 -24.26 -11.38 9.01
CA GLY A 630 -22.95 -11.26 9.64
C GLY A 630 -21.80 -11.41 8.64
N LEU A 631 -21.99 -10.99 7.35
CA LEU A 631 -20.98 -11.11 6.30
C LEU A 631 -19.65 -10.43 6.66
N GLY A 632 -19.70 -9.32 7.37
CA GLY A 632 -18.54 -8.51 7.72
C GLY A 632 -18.01 -7.68 6.56
N ASP A 633 -17.82 -8.28 5.38
CA ASP A 633 -17.41 -7.58 4.15
C ASP A 633 -18.20 -8.03 2.92
N SER A 634 -18.15 -7.23 1.85
CA SER A 634 -18.89 -7.45 0.60
C SER A 634 -18.36 -8.60 -0.24
N TRP A 635 -17.23 -9.22 0.07
CA TRP A 635 -16.65 -10.29 -0.74
C TRP A 635 -16.99 -11.71 -0.24
N ASN A 636 -17.62 -11.84 0.93
CA ASN A 636 -17.90 -13.14 1.57
C ASN A 636 -19.15 -13.86 1.06
N TRP A 637 -19.59 -13.61 -0.16
CA TRP A 637 -20.75 -14.29 -0.75
C TRP A 637 -20.58 -14.54 -2.25
N ALA A 638 -21.32 -15.55 -2.76
CA ALA A 638 -21.38 -15.92 -4.17
C ALA A 638 -22.81 -16.35 -4.56
N PRO A 639 -23.47 -15.67 -5.53
CA PRO A 639 -24.81 -16.03 -5.97
C PRO A 639 -24.77 -17.18 -6.98
N ILE A 640 -25.82 -17.99 -6.95
CA ILE A 640 -26.17 -18.98 -7.97
C ILE A 640 -27.66 -18.80 -8.32
N PRO A 641 -28.17 -19.41 -9.41
CA PRO A 641 -29.58 -19.22 -9.79
C PRO A 641 -30.61 -19.59 -8.72
N THR A 642 -30.26 -20.47 -7.79
CA THR A 642 -31.18 -20.97 -6.75
C THR A 642 -30.97 -20.33 -5.37
N GLY A 643 -29.91 -19.54 -5.18
CA GLY A 643 -29.61 -18.97 -3.86
C GLY A 643 -28.26 -18.28 -3.78
N ILE A 644 -27.79 -18.09 -2.56
CA ILE A 644 -26.51 -17.43 -2.27
C ILE A 644 -25.73 -18.27 -1.26
N TYR A 645 -24.50 -18.65 -1.62
CA TYR A 645 -23.52 -19.15 -0.65
C TYR A 645 -22.83 -17.98 0.01
N PHE A 646 -22.63 -18.04 1.33
CA PHE A 646 -21.91 -17.00 2.05
C PHE A 646 -21.20 -17.54 3.30
N ILE A 647 -20.12 -16.84 3.70
CA ILE A 647 -19.37 -17.13 4.92
C ILE A 647 -19.61 -15.94 5.87
N ASN A 648 -20.04 -16.22 7.11
CA ASN A 648 -20.23 -15.16 8.10
C ASN A 648 -18.88 -14.61 8.58
N GLY A 649 -18.84 -13.30 8.87
CA GLY A 649 -17.64 -12.57 9.31
C GLY A 649 -17.36 -12.63 10.80
N GLU A 650 -18.37 -13.00 11.63
CA GLU A 650 -18.30 -12.93 13.08
C GLU A 650 -18.37 -14.33 13.74
N GLY A 651 -17.70 -14.48 14.87
CA GLY A 651 -17.70 -15.70 15.66
C GLY A 651 -17.03 -16.89 14.98
N LYS A 652 -17.59 -18.10 15.14
CA LYS A 652 -17.13 -19.30 14.45
C LYS A 652 -17.56 -19.22 13.01
N ARG A 653 -16.61 -19.05 12.10
CA ARG A 653 -16.89 -18.92 10.66
C ARG A 653 -17.57 -20.17 10.14
N THR A 654 -18.67 -19.99 9.45
CA THR A 654 -19.50 -21.06 8.88
C THR A 654 -19.89 -20.68 7.47
N LEU A 655 -19.78 -21.64 6.55
CA LEU A 655 -20.36 -21.54 5.22
C LEU A 655 -21.86 -21.80 5.31
N PHE A 656 -22.65 -20.90 4.77
CA PHE A 656 -24.11 -20.99 4.70
C PHE A 656 -24.60 -21.03 3.25
N PHE A 657 -25.82 -21.52 3.06
CA PHE A 657 -26.59 -21.38 1.84
C PHE A 657 -27.94 -20.72 2.13
N TYR A 658 -28.22 -19.60 1.47
CA TYR A 658 -29.53 -18.97 1.47
C TYR A 658 -30.29 -19.37 0.21
N GLU A 659 -31.44 -20.03 0.36
CA GLU A 659 -32.27 -20.54 -0.74
C GLU A 659 -33.36 -19.51 -1.11
N PHE A 660 -33.43 -19.12 -2.40
CA PHE A 660 -34.39 -18.12 -2.86
C PHE A 660 -35.85 -18.59 -2.77
N ALA A 661 -36.11 -19.88 -3.07
CA ALA A 661 -37.46 -20.45 -3.10
C ALA A 661 -38.14 -20.44 -1.72
N THR A 662 -37.40 -20.79 -0.69
CA THR A 662 -37.91 -20.90 0.68
C THR A 662 -37.59 -19.70 1.55
N ARG A 663 -36.66 -18.84 1.13
CA ARG A 663 -36.07 -17.73 1.90
C ARG A 663 -35.45 -18.19 3.23
N LYS A 664 -34.94 -19.41 3.27
CA LYS A 664 -34.28 -19.99 4.45
C LYS A 664 -32.78 -20.07 4.27
N THR A 665 -32.07 -19.92 5.39
CA THR A 665 -30.63 -20.08 5.48
C THR A 665 -30.27 -21.42 6.11
N PHE A 666 -29.36 -22.17 5.49
CA PHE A 666 -28.89 -23.47 5.94
C PHE A 666 -27.40 -23.38 6.27
N PRO A 667 -26.96 -23.75 7.48
CA PRO A 667 -25.55 -23.92 7.77
C PRO A 667 -25.04 -25.18 7.08
N LEU A 668 -23.90 -25.09 6.40
CA LEU A 668 -23.34 -26.23 5.63
C LEU A 668 -22.12 -26.82 6.33
N VAL A 669 -21.11 -26.04 6.61
CA VAL A 669 -19.88 -26.49 7.25
C VAL A 669 -19.26 -25.38 8.07
N SER A 670 -18.82 -25.69 9.29
CA SER A 670 -18.02 -24.78 10.12
C SER A 670 -16.55 -24.90 9.74
N LEU A 671 -15.91 -23.73 9.57
CA LEU A 671 -14.51 -23.63 9.22
C LEU A 671 -13.68 -23.54 10.50
N GLU A 672 -12.62 -24.34 10.59
CA GLU A 672 -11.71 -24.32 11.76
C GLU A 672 -10.87 -23.06 11.83
N LYS A 673 -10.54 -22.50 10.66
CA LYS A 673 -9.76 -21.28 10.50
C LYS A 673 -10.55 -20.20 9.77
N ILE A 674 -9.98 -19.01 9.65
CA ILE A 674 -10.61 -17.90 8.95
C ILE A 674 -10.67 -18.20 7.46
N GLY A 675 -11.88 -18.52 6.99
CA GLY A 675 -12.19 -18.69 5.57
C GLY A 675 -12.89 -17.46 5.02
N LEU A 676 -12.58 -17.08 3.78
CA LEU A 676 -13.03 -15.86 3.12
C LEU A 676 -13.26 -16.10 1.62
N TYR A 677 -14.11 -15.29 1.00
CA TYR A 677 -14.22 -15.12 -0.45
C TYR A 677 -14.62 -16.40 -1.21
N PRO A 678 -15.83 -16.94 -0.97
CA PRO A 678 -16.27 -18.17 -1.63
C PRO A 678 -16.52 -17.94 -3.11
N ALA A 679 -16.09 -18.89 -3.94
CA ALA A 679 -16.36 -18.98 -5.37
C ALA A 679 -16.95 -20.35 -5.69
N VAL A 680 -18.12 -20.37 -6.33
CA VAL A 680 -18.83 -21.59 -6.69
C VAL A 680 -18.36 -22.09 -8.05
N ALA A 681 -18.07 -23.37 -8.18
CA ALA A 681 -17.75 -23.98 -9.47
C ALA A 681 -18.97 -23.91 -10.42
N PRO A 682 -18.78 -23.73 -11.75
CA PRO A 682 -19.88 -23.63 -12.70
C PRO A 682 -20.81 -24.87 -12.73
N ASP A 683 -20.29 -26.04 -12.40
CA ASP A 683 -21.06 -27.26 -12.27
C ASP A 683 -21.85 -27.37 -10.94
N GLY A 684 -21.64 -26.45 -10.01
CA GLY A 684 -22.27 -26.41 -8.70
C GLY A 684 -21.77 -27.46 -7.71
N ASN A 685 -20.74 -28.26 -8.03
CA ASN A 685 -20.28 -29.40 -7.24
C ASN A 685 -19.21 -29.05 -6.20
N SER A 686 -18.73 -27.85 -6.18
CA SER A 686 -17.75 -27.42 -5.19
C SER A 686 -17.70 -25.91 -5.00
N ILE A 687 -17.16 -25.50 -3.86
CA ILE A 687 -16.82 -24.12 -3.53
C ILE A 687 -15.32 -24.06 -3.27
N VAL A 688 -14.65 -23.09 -3.87
CA VAL A 688 -13.27 -22.70 -3.50
C VAL A 688 -13.31 -21.44 -2.69
N PHE A 689 -12.48 -21.32 -1.67
CA PHE A 689 -12.37 -20.16 -0.81
C PHE A 689 -10.92 -19.99 -0.34
N SER A 690 -10.57 -18.78 0.07
CA SER A 690 -9.29 -18.50 0.70
C SER A 690 -9.36 -18.79 2.18
N GLN A 691 -8.38 -19.51 2.74
CA GLN A 691 -8.27 -19.74 4.18
C GLN A 691 -6.93 -19.23 4.68
N ILE A 692 -6.95 -18.44 5.73
CA ILE A 692 -5.74 -18.00 6.43
C ILE A 692 -5.24 -19.18 7.27
N ASP A 693 -4.16 -19.80 6.80
CA ASP A 693 -3.56 -20.96 7.47
C ASP A 693 -2.54 -20.56 8.51
N GLN A 694 -1.84 -19.43 8.27
CA GLN A 694 -0.89 -18.83 9.22
C GLN A 694 -1.05 -17.32 9.21
N PHE A 695 -1.08 -16.73 10.40
CA PHE A 695 -1.13 -15.29 10.61
C PHE A 695 -0.28 -14.94 11.82
N ASP A 696 0.91 -14.42 11.57
CA ASP A 696 1.87 -14.04 12.61
C ASP A 696 2.11 -12.54 12.56
N GLN A 697 2.19 -11.94 13.73
CA GLN A 697 2.59 -10.54 13.91
C GLN A 697 3.68 -10.50 14.96
N THR A 698 4.86 -10.05 14.56
CA THR A 698 6.04 -10.03 15.43
C THR A 698 6.66 -8.65 15.41
N ILE A 699 7.03 -8.14 16.58
CA ILE A 699 7.77 -6.88 16.66
C ILE A 699 9.24 -7.15 16.32
N MET A 700 9.74 -6.42 15.34
CA MET A 700 11.14 -6.41 14.94
C MET A 700 11.84 -5.20 15.55
N LEU A 701 13.08 -5.41 15.95
CA LEU A 701 13.98 -4.37 16.44
C LEU A 701 15.11 -4.18 15.44
N ALA A 702 15.24 -2.99 14.89
CA ALA A 702 16.37 -2.58 14.07
C ALA A 702 17.36 -1.78 14.93
N ASN A 703 18.56 -2.28 15.09
CA ASN A 703 19.69 -1.61 15.70
C ASN A 703 20.49 -0.82 14.66
N HIS A 704 21.23 0.18 15.09
CA HIS A 704 22.04 1.06 14.22
C HIS A 704 21.20 1.77 13.14
N PHE A 705 19.98 2.14 13.50
CA PHE A 705 19.10 2.95 12.64
C PHE A 705 19.56 4.41 12.63
N HIS A 706 19.87 4.98 11.44
CA HIS A 706 20.38 6.33 11.24
C HIS A 706 19.48 7.22 10.38
#